data_b0fca256d6fa597e82cd9e8f36d67e67
#
_entry.id   b0fca256d6fa597e82cd9e8f36d67e67
#
_cell.length_a   1.000
_cell.length_b   1.000
_cell.length_c   1.000
_cell.angle_alpha   90.00
_cell.angle_beta   90.00
_cell.angle_gamma   90.00
#
_symmetry.space_group_name_H-M   'P 1'
#
loop_
_entity.id
_entity.type
_entity.pdbx_description
1 polymer ?
#
loop_
_entity_poly.entity_id
_entity_poly.type
_entity_poly.pdbx_seq_one_letter_code
_entity_poly.pdbx_strand_id
1 'polypeptide(L)'
;MKKKLAVSTLAVSMAAASVAGFPFSSKGLAEHFGVSTASAAAVSQADVKAKVEKIYAQLTEKERQDLLNYEQAAGNISAATFEQIFKPVLDKLALETEDLATAHKAFTSVSSVVYDVYDKDYTAIKEIRYDEKNVDLLKRIAAKAGVKNLTAEDFTEFLFGDKGVEAELRTLISNKSGAELVNLLANASSTNEAFNALLDEAITKVLNHNTVEGGLTVSQVVYNLNITPADIKLSLKNLKDTVPTTTPALKALAFAYLRAYPTDGGTTEPGTPGGNNGGNGGGGGGTVTAPVTNPTATPGVYDVSKLVTIVGDKATLKLVDADVLKAFDALVAANAGKTGLTLTLNLGTVNAATVEVPLSKAIIEAAKAKGIANIAITFNGLTVTIPVGQFSEAVTLTASTVADTTVTSVSSLKLASSVYDFELTVGGVATTTFQQPIIIKLPLKNTEGLDRELLSVAKVVYGALQFQGGVVDGDHITEPRDGFSSYAVLENKVSFKDVASVQAWAGRQISVVAAKGAIEGVGNGNFAPKNNVTRAEFAKMLIRALNLENNSAKQSFGDVSSTAWYAPYVAVAAEKGIITGRSAAQFDPNATITRAEMATMIARAVKSQKPEAATNVSSLSKFSDAGKIAASLKDGVAFAASNNLVIGNAGKFNPNNTATRAEAAVIIYRTINFK
;
A
#
# COMPACT_ATOMS: atom_id res chain seq x y z
N MET A 1 -12.71 24.33 -31.68
CA MET A 1 -11.94 24.67 -30.46
C MET A 1 -12.87 25.09 -29.33
N LYS A 2 -13.79 24.27 -28.86
CA LYS A 2 -14.67 24.57 -27.72
C LYS A 2 -15.16 23.26 -27.11
N LYS A 3 -14.30 22.47 -26.47
CA LYS A 3 -14.70 21.24 -25.74
C LYS A 3 -13.66 20.84 -24.73
N LYS A 4 -13.49 21.62 -23.63
CA LYS A 4 -12.63 21.19 -22.54
C LYS A 4 -12.99 21.97 -21.26
N LEU A 5 -14.00 21.53 -20.57
CA LEU A 5 -14.36 22.15 -19.31
C LEU A 5 -15.19 21.23 -18.48
N ALA A 6 -14.94 21.14 -17.24
CA ALA A 6 -16.01 20.75 -16.37
C ALA A 6 -15.86 19.70 -15.30
N VAL A 7 -14.71 19.34 -14.79
CA VAL A 7 -14.66 18.34 -13.70
C VAL A 7 -13.78 18.72 -12.53
N SER A 8 -13.19 19.83 -12.63
CA SER A 8 -12.54 20.40 -11.46
C SER A 8 -13.53 20.68 -10.34
N THR A 9 -14.74 21.15 -10.68
CA THR A 9 -15.78 21.30 -9.67
C THR A 9 -16.25 19.94 -9.14
N LEU A 10 -16.32 18.90 -9.97
CA LEU A 10 -16.64 17.54 -9.52
C LEU A 10 -15.51 16.92 -8.69
N ALA A 11 -14.26 17.02 -9.14
CA ALA A 11 -13.09 16.57 -8.38
C ALA A 11 -12.90 17.40 -7.11
N VAL A 12 -13.16 18.68 -7.16
CA VAL A 12 -13.15 19.60 -6.03
C VAL A 12 -14.30 19.32 -5.07
N SER A 13 -15.50 19.06 -5.56
CA SER A 13 -16.62 18.71 -4.69
C SER A 13 -16.41 17.35 -4.04
N MET A 14 -15.79 16.41 -4.76
CA MET A 14 -15.45 15.09 -4.20
C MET A 14 -14.24 15.13 -3.28
N ALA A 15 -13.24 15.96 -3.55
CA ALA A 15 -12.15 16.22 -2.62
C ALA A 15 -12.63 17.02 -1.40
N ALA A 16 -13.49 18.00 -1.58
CA ALA A 16 -14.13 18.73 -0.47
C ALA A 16 -15.11 17.84 0.31
N ALA A 17 -15.81 16.93 -0.37
CA ALA A 17 -16.64 15.91 0.31
C ALA A 17 -15.81 14.89 1.05
N SER A 18 -14.61 14.56 0.55
CA SER A 18 -13.67 13.68 1.26
C SER A 18 -13.02 14.38 2.45
N VAL A 19 -12.94 15.69 2.44
CA VAL A 19 -12.39 16.52 3.53
C VAL A 19 -13.48 17.07 4.44
N ALA A 20 -14.58 17.54 3.88
CA ALA A 20 -15.82 17.86 4.61
C ALA A 20 -16.67 16.61 4.89
N GLY A 21 -16.17 15.44 4.49
CA GLY A 21 -16.89 14.18 4.39
C GLY A 21 -17.43 13.67 5.68
N PHE A 22 -18.47 14.29 6.15
CA PHE A 22 -19.49 13.66 6.97
C PHE A 22 -20.71 14.59 7.14
N PRO A 23 -21.77 14.03 7.54
CA PRO A 23 -23.01 13.70 6.89
C PRO A 23 -24.12 14.67 7.23
N PHE A 24 -24.90 15.07 6.27
CA PHE A 24 -26.06 15.94 6.47
C PHE A 24 -27.31 15.35 5.82
N SER A 25 -28.37 15.09 6.56
CA SER A 25 -29.61 14.55 6.02
C SER A 25 -30.74 15.57 5.94
N SER A 26 -31.48 15.37 4.93
CA SER A 26 -32.84 15.72 4.50
C SER A 26 -33.67 16.78 5.23
N LYS A 27 -34.20 17.66 4.41
CA LYS A 27 -35.26 18.64 4.46
C LYS A 27 -34.85 20.09 4.68
N GLY A 28 -34.97 20.89 3.62
CA GLY A 28 -35.23 22.29 3.71
C GLY A 28 -34.35 23.32 3.02
N LEU A 29 -33.90 23.19 1.76
CA LEU A 29 -33.34 24.31 0.99
C LEU A 29 -34.29 24.96 -0.01
N ALA A 30 -35.43 24.32 -0.31
CA ALA A 30 -36.37 24.80 -1.31
C ALA A 30 -37.24 25.99 -0.88
N GLU A 31 -37.45 26.20 0.43
CA GLU A 31 -38.37 27.23 0.90
C GLU A 31 -37.86 28.68 0.82
N HIS A 32 -36.57 28.90 0.66
CA HIS A 32 -36.04 30.27 0.69
C HIS A 32 -35.80 30.91 -0.69
N PHE A 33 -36.00 30.19 -1.79
CA PHE A 33 -35.76 30.70 -3.15
C PHE A 33 -36.93 30.55 -4.15
N GLY A 34 -38.15 30.34 -3.68
CA GLY A 34 -39.34 30.56 -4.49
C GLY A 34 -39.48 29.75 -5.78
N VAL A 35 -39.07 28.48 -5.79
CA VAL A 35 -39.35 27.59 -6.94
C VAL A 35 -40.11 26.36 -6.48
N SER A 36 -41.41 26.37 -6.82
CA SER A 36 -42.29 25.21 -6.65
C SER A 36 -42.03 24.20 -7.76
N THR A 37 -41.55 23.01 -7.42
CA THR A 37 -41.79 21.79 -8.20
C THR A 37 -41.82 20.60 -7.27
N ALA A 38 -42.82 19.76 -7.41
CA ALA A 38 -42.99 18.52 -6.69
C ALA A 38 -41.91 17.52 -7.08
N SER A 39 -40.87 17.43 -6.23
CA SER A 39 -39.89 16.36 -6.21
C SER A 39 -39.37 16.26 -4.79
N ALA A 40 -38.96 15.10 -4.35
CA ALA A 40 -38.54 14.80 -2.98
C ALA A 40 -37.82 15.96 -2.28
N ALA A 41 -38.16 16.28 -1.04
CA ALA A 41 -37.80 17.49 -0.34
C ALA A 41 -36.26 17.71 -0.29
N ALA A 42 -35.79 18.76 -0.93
CA ALA A 42 -34.38 19.17 -0.93
C ALA A 42 -33.89 19.61 0.47
N VAL A 43 -32.65 19.32 0.78
CA VAL A 43 -31.98 19.66 2.07
C VAL A 43 -31.93 21.17 2.30
N SER A 44 -32.33 21.69 3.46
CA SER A 44 -32.29 23.14 3.72
C SER A 44 -30.91 23.63 4.18
N GLN A 45 -30.58 24.84 3.74
CA GLN A 45 -29.34 25.50 4.18
C GLN A 45 -29.30 25.66 5.72
N ALA A 46 -30.44 25.86 6.36
CA ALA A 46 -30.54 25.97 7.82
C ALA A 46 -30.24 24.62 8.50
N ASP A 47 -30.72 23.52 7.94
CA ASP A 47 -30.48 22.18 8.50
C ASP A 47 -29.01 21.76 8.30
N VAL A 48 -28.43 22.04 7.13
CA VAL A 48 -26.99 21.84 6.88
C VAL A 48 -26.16 22.63 7.90
N LYS A 49 -26.46 23.93 8.07
CA LYS A 49 -25.78 24.79 9.02
C LYS A 49 -25.87 24.26 10.44
N ALA A 50 -27.08 23.92 10.92
CA ALA A 50 -27.30 23.39 12.26
C ALA A 50 -26.52 22.10 12.52
N LYS A 51 -26.44 21.22 11.53
CA LYS A 51 -25.67 19.97 11.64
C LYS A 51 -24.18 20.20 11.65
N VAL A 52 -23.68 21.07 10.78
CA VAL A 52 -22.26 21.47 10.76
C VAL A 52 -21.89 22.07 12.11
N GLU A 53 -22.65 23.04 12.61
CA GLU A 53 -22.41 23.64 13.91
C GLU A 53 -22.42 22.60 15.05
N LYS A 54 -23.32 21.62 14.98
CA LYS A 54 -23.37 20.52 15.94
C LYS A 54 -22.10 19.64 15.91
N ILE A 55 -21.57 19.32 14.72
CA ILE A 55 -20.35 18.54 14.55
C ILE A 55 -19.14 19.35 15.02
N TYR A 56 -19.04 20.60 14.57
CA TYR A 56 -17.92 21.48 14.92
C TYR A 56 -17.86 21.81 16.40
N ALA A 57 -19.00 21.83 17.08
CA ALA A 57 -19.05 21.93 18.54
C ALA A 57 -18.42 20.74 19.29
N GLN A 58 -18.25 19.62 18.61
CA GLN A 58 -17.62 18.40 19.17
C GLN A 58 -16.12 18.31 18.87
N LEU A 59 -15.55 19.24 18.09
CA LEU A 59 -14.11 19.22 17.79
C LEU A 59 -13.29 19.53 19.03
N THR A 60 -12.27 18.72 19.29
CA THR A 60 -11.22 19.03 20.27
C THR A 60 -10.28 20.10 19.72
N GLU A 61 -9.46 20.73 20.59
CA GLU A 61 -8.49 21.74 20.17
C GLU A 61 -7.49 21.20 19.14
N LYS A 62 -7.02 19.97 19.34
CA LYS A 62 -6.13 19.30 18.38
C LYS A 62 -6.80 19.10 17.02
N GLU A 63 -8.05 18.66 17.02
CA GLU A 63 -8.81 18.43 15.78
C GLU A 63 -9.06 19.75 15.02
N ARG A 64 -9.31 20.84 15.72
CA ARG A 64 -9.40 22.18 15.13
C ARG A 64 -8.09 22.57 14.45
N GLN A 65 -6.97 22.34 15.12
CA GLN A 65 -5.65 22.59 14.54
C GLN A 65 -5.39 21.72 13.31
N ASP A 66 -5.84 20.46 13.31
CA ASP A 66 -5.73 19.57 12.15
C ASP A 66 -6.53 20.11 10.94
N LEU A 67 -7.71 20.72 11.17
CA LEU A 67 -8.50 21.39 10.12
C LEU A 67 -7.79 22.66 9.60
N LEU A 68 -7.25 23.49 10.48
CA LEU A 68 -6.50 24.70 10.12
C LEU A 68 -5.25 24.35 9.29
N ASN A 69 -4.51 23.33 9.71
CA ASN A 69 -3.33 22.86 8.98
C ASN A 69 -3.69 22.37 7.57
N TYR A 70 -4.85 21.72 7.42
CA TYR A 70 -5.34 21.31 6.10
C TYR A 70 -5.70 22.52 5.24
N GLU A 71 -6.46 23.47 5.75
CA GLU A 71 -6.84 24.70 5.04
C GLU A 71 -5.61 25.42 4.51
N GLN A 72 -4.60 25.65 5.37
CA GLN A 72 -3.37 26.33 4.99
C GLN A 72 -2.59 25.56 3.91
N ALA A 73 -2.54 24.25 4.00
CA ALA A 73 -1.81 23.44 3.02
C ALA A 73 -2.56 23.32 1.69
N ALA A 74 -3.88 23.07 1.72
CA ALA A 74 -4.70 22.88 0.53
C ALA A 74 -5.01 24.21 -0.18
N GLY A 75 -5.21 25.31 0.58
CA GLY A 75 -5.42 26.65 0.04
C GLY A 75 -4.22 27.23 -0.70
N ASN A 76 -3.01 26.73 -0.44
CA ASN A 76 -1.76 27.22 -1.04
C ASN A 76 -1.19 26.32 -2.14
N ILE A 77 -1.89 25.28 -2.59
CA ILE A 77 -1.39 24.46 -3.71
C ILE A 77 -1.37 25.27 -5.01
N SER A 78 -0.34 25.07 -5.82
CA SER A 78 -0.24 25.72 -7.14
C SER A 78 -1.21 25.09 -8.15
N ALA A 79 -1.54 25.83 -9.22
CA ALA A 79 -2.35 25.29 -10.31
C ALA A 79 -1.74 24.02 -10.92
N ALA A 80 -0.43 23.96 -11.09
CA ALA A 80 0.26 22.76 -11.61
C ALA A 80 0.13 21.57 -10.64
N THR A 81 0.22 21.81 -9.33
CA THR A 81 0.02 20.77 -8.32
C THR A 81 -1.43 20.29 -8.30
N PHE A 82 -2.38 21.21 -8.42
CA PHE A 82 -3.80 20.86 -8.55
C PHE A 82 -4.07 19.97 -9.77
N GLU A 83 -3.51 20.33 -10.93
CA GLU A 83 -3.63 19.51 -12.15
C GLU A 83 -3.05 18.10 -11.96
N GLN A 84 -1.91 17.96 -11.29
CA GLN A 84 -1.29 16.66 -11.01
C GLN A 84 -2.17 15.80 -10.08
N ILE A 85 -2.72 16.41 -9.02
CA ILE A 85 -3.60 15.71 -8.07
C ILE A 85 -4.83 15.15 -8.80
N PHE A 86 -5.50 15.97 -9.57
CA PHE A 86 -6.78 15.64 -10.20
C PHE A 86 -6.67 15.14 -11.64
N LYS A 87 -5.45 14.91 -12.11
CA LYS A 87 -5.19 14.44 -13.49
C LYS A 87 -6.07 13.25 -13.92
N PRO A 88 -6.32 12.21 -13.10
CA PRO A 88 -7.14 11.06 -13.52
C PRO A 88 -8.54 11.47 -13.96
N VAL A 89 -9.09 12.48 -13.33
CA VAL A 89 -10.40 13.04 -13.60
C VAL A 89 -10.31 14.14 -14.67
N LEU A 90 -9.34 15.05 -14.58
CA LEU A 90 -9.17 16.16 -15.51
C LEU A 90 -8.90 15.70 -16.94
N ASP A 91 -8.16 14.61 -17.14
CA ASP A 91 -7.89 14.02 -18.46
C ASP A 91 -9.18 13.55 -19.17
N LYS A 92 -10.16 13.03 -18.41
CA LYS A 92 -11.46 12.62 -18.96
C LYS A 92 -12.29 13.82 -19.47
N LEU A 93 -12.03 14.97 -18.91
CA LEU A 93 -12.74 16.19 -19.18
C LEU A 93 -12.07 17.06 -20.18
N ALA A 94 -10.75 16.89 -20.34
CA ALA A 94 -9.96 17.66 -21.27
C ALA A 94 -10.30 19.17 -21.17
N LEU A 95 -9.94 19.82 -20.06
CA LEU A 95 -10.21 21.22 -19.75
C LEU A 95 -9.29 22.19 -20.50
N GLU A 96 -9.76 23.42 -20.77
CA GLU A 96 -8.93 24.53 -21.27
C GLU A 96 -8.25 25.26 -20.09
N THR A 97 -7.18 26.00 -20.36
CA THR A 97 -6.37 26.63 -19.31
C THR A 97 -7.17 27.58 -18.42
N GLU A 98 -8.11 28.36 -18.98
CA GLU A 98 -8.93 29.29 -18.20
C GLU A 98 -9.85 28.58 -17.22
N ASP A 99 -10.27 27.42 -17.59
CA ASP A 99 -11.17 26.59 -16.81
C ASP A 99 -10.47 25.79 -15.75
N LEU A 100 -9.25 25.35 -16.04
CA LEU A 100 -8.36 24.80 -15.01
C LEU A 100 -8.10 25.86 -13.91
N ALA A 101 -7.90 27.12 -14.29
CA ALA A 101 -7.72 28.20 -13.32
C ALA A 101 -9.00 28.45 -12.48
N THR A 102 -10.18 28.41 -13.10
CA THR A 102 -11.47 28.53 -12.39
C THR A 102 -11.66 27.37 -11.42
N ALA A 103 -11.31 26.22 -11.82
CA ALA A 103 -11.39 25.01 -11.05
C ALA A 103 -10.40 24.96 -9.87
N HIS A 104 -9.19 25.36 -10.10
CA HIS A 104 -8.20 25.51 -9.05
C HIS A 104 -8.66 26.53 -7.99
N LYS A 105 -9.19 27.69 -8.43
CA LYS A 105 -9.77 28.67 -7.52
C LYS A 105 -10.93 28.09 -6.71
N ALA A 106 -11.83 27.37 -7.35
CA ALA A 106 -12.95 26.72 -6.65
C ALA A 106 -12.45 25.68 -5.62
N PHE A 107 -11.43 24.89 -5.95
CA PHE A 107 -10.85 23.94 -5.01
C PHE A 107 -10.24 24.63 -3.79
N THR A 108 -9.42 25.66 -3.97
CA THR A 108 -8.79 26.39 -2.87
C THR A 108 -9.82 27.08 -1.99
N SER A 109 -10.86 27.66 -2.58
CA SER A 109 -11.97 28.29 -1.84
C SER A 109 -12.83 27.27 -1.08
N VAL A 110 -13.05 26.06 -1.62
CA VAL A 110 -13.76 24.97 -0.88
C VAL A 110 -12.89 24.47 0.27
N SER A 111 -11.60 24.41 0.08
CA SER A 111 -10.67 23.95 1.13
C SER A 111 -10.63 24.90 2.33
N SER A 112 -10.77 26.22 2.12
CA SER A 112 -10.85 27.19 3.22
C SER A 112 -12.13 27.04 4.04
N VAL A 113 -13.24 26.71 3.39
CA VAL A 113 -14.53 26.51 4.07
C VAL A 113 -14.46 25.48 5.18
N VAL A 114 -13.56 24.50 5.07
CA VAL A 114 -13.41 23.43 6.09
C VAL A 114 -13.10 24.00 7.47
N TYR A 115 -12.36 25.12 7.55
CA TYR A 115 -12.06 25.80 8.81
C TYR A 115 -12.98 27.01 9.06
N ASP A 116 -13.28 27.79 8.02
CA ASP A 116 -14.13 28.99 8.09
C ASP A 116 -15.50 28.73 8.75
N VAL A 117 -16.02 27.54 8.55
CA VAL A 117 -17.27 27.08 9.22
C VAL A 117 -17.14 27.08 10.74
N TYR A 118 -15.95 26.84 11.29
CA TYR A 118 -15.71 26.92 12.73
C TYR A 118 -15.94 28.35 13.25
N ASP A 119 -15.45 29.33 12.52
CA ASP A 119 -15.64 30.76 12.84
C ASP A 119 -17.01 31.31 12.39
N LYS A 120 -17.88 30.43 11.86
CA LYS A 120 -19.18 30.77 11.31
C LYS A 120 -19.11 31.71 10.10
N ASP A 121 -17.98 31.70 9.40
CA ASP A 121 -17.83 32.40 8.14
C ASP A 121 -18.26 31.50 6.96
N TYR A 122 -19.27 31.94 6.27
CA TYR A 122 -19.84 31.23 5.10
C TYR A 122 -19.65 32.03 3.80
N THR A 123 -18.78 33.03 3.83
CA THR A 123 -18.58 33.96 2.69
C THR A 123 -18.04 33.20 1.47
N ALA A 124 -17.04 32.36 1.66
CA ALA A 124 -16.44 31.56 0.58
C ALA A 124 -17.47 30.62 -0.08
N ILE A 125 -18.39 30.03 0.68
CA ILE A 125 -19.47 29.20 0.12
C ILE A 125 -20.37 30.02 -0.80
N LYS A 126 -20.73 31.23 -0.41
CA LYS A 126 -21.56 32.12 -1.23
C LYS A 126 -20.83 32.54 -2.49
N GLU A 127 -19.56 32.90 -2.39
CA GLU A 127 -18.73 33.26 -3.53
C GLU A 127 -18.63 32.14 -4.55
N ILE A 128 -18.33 30.90 -4.11
CA ILE A 128 -18.26 29.75 -5.01
C ILE A 128 -19.58 29.51 -5.73
N ARG A 129 -20.70 29.64 -5.03
CA ARG A 129 -22.05 29.34 -5.55
C ARG A 129 -22.50 30.35 -6.60
N TYR A 130 -22.19 31.62 -6.43
CA TYR A 130 -22.68 32.73 -7.28
C TYR A 130 -21.62 33.30 -8.21
N ASP A 131 -20.38 32.81 -8.21
CA ASP A 131 -19.36 33.20 -9.17
C ASP A 131 -19.80 32.78 -10.59
N GLU A 132 -19.98 33.74 -11.49
CA GLU A 132 -20.45 33.50 -12.87
C GLU A 132 -19.56 32.52 -13.62
N LYS A 133 -18.25 32.53 -13.38
CA LYS A 133 -17.32 31.59 -14.01
C LYS A 133 -17.55 30.16 -13.54
N ASN A 134 -17.85 29.96 -12.26
CA ASN A 134 -18.20 28.64 -11.73
C ASN A 134 -19.54 28.16 -12.31
N VAL A 135 -20.53 29.05 -12.38
CA VAL A 135 -21.85 28.72 -12.97
C VAL A 135 -21.72 28.33 -14.44
N ASP A 136 -20.94 29.10 -15.21
CA ASP A 136 -20.71 28.79 -16.63
C ASP A 136 -19.86 27.51 -16.81
N LEU A 137 -18.94 27.26 -15.90
CA LEU A 137 -18.21 26.02 -15.82
C LEU A 137 -19.17 24.85 -15.70
N LEU A 138 -20.08 24.87 -14.74
CA LEU A 138 -21.08 23.81 -14.53
C LEU A 138 -21.99 23.58 -15.73
N LYS A 139 -22.45 24.64 -16.40
CA LYS A 139 -23.25 24.54 -17.63
C LYS A 139 -22.51 23.83 -18.76
N ARG A 140 -21.21 24.12 -18.92
CA ARG A 140 -20.38 23.47 -19.93
C ARG A 140 -20.15 21.99 -19.63
N ILE A 141 -20.05 21.63 -18.34
CA ILE A 141 -20.02 20.24 -17.87
C ILE A 141 -21.27 19.52 -18.31
N ALA A 142 -22.41 20.07 -17.94
CA ALA A 142 -23.69 19.52 -18.28
C ALA A 142 -23.82 19.26 -19.79
N ALA A 143 -23.46 20.26 -20.61
CA ALA A 143 -23.54 20.15 -22.07
C ALA A 143 -22.62 19.04 -22.61
N LYS A 144 -21.40 18.87 -22.03
CA LYS A 144 -20.46 17.82 -22.44
C LYS A 144 -20.95 16.43 -22.06
N ALA A 145 -21.54 16.30 -20.89
CA ALA A 145 -22.14 15.06 -20.41
C ALA A 145 -23.48 14.74 -21.06
N GLY A 146 -24.05 15.66 -21.89
CA GLY A 146 -25.35 15.48 -22.46
C GLY A 146 -26.52 15.56 -21.45
N VAL A 147 -26.27 16.16 -20.27
CA VAL A 147 -27.30 16.45 -19.27
C VAL A 147 -27.84 17.89 -19.46
N LYS A 148 -29.12 18.11 -19.10
CA LYS A 148 -29.77 19.37 -19.38
C LYS A 148 -29.21 20.54 -18.59
N ASN A 149 -28.83 20.32 -17.36
CA ASN A 149 -28.31 21.33 -16.46
C ASN A 149 -27.45 20.67 -15.37
N LEU A 150 -26.52 21.42 -14.77
CA LEU A 150 -25.78 21.06 -13.61
C LEU A 150 -25.55 22.31 -12.77
N THR A 151 -25.90 22.26 -11.50
CA THR A 151 -25.83 23.37 -10.56
C THR A 151 -25.07 23.02 -9.30
N ALA A 152 -24.78 23.99 -8.47
CA ALA A 152 -24.20 23.76 -7.14
C ALA A 152 -25.14 22.95 -6.24
N GLU A 153 -26.44 23.04 -6.46
CA GLU A 153 -27.46 22.26 -5.77
C GLU A 153 -27.34 20.76 -6.09
N ASP A 154 -27.05 20.41 -7.34
CA ASP A 154 -26.86 19.02 -7.76
C ASP A 154 -25.67 18.38 -7.03
N PHE A 155 -24.61 19.15 -6.75
CA PHE A 155 -23.50 18.68 -5.92
C PHE A 155 -23.90 18.52 -4.45
N THR A 156 -24.73 19.44 -3.94
CA THR A 156 -25.25 19.31 -2.58
C THR A 156 -26.12 18.06 -2.45
N GLU A 157 -26.97 17.79 -3.45
CA GLU A 157 -27.80 16.58 -3.50
C GLU A 157 -26.96 15.31 -3.67
N PHE A 158 -25.95 15.33 -4.54
CA PHE A 158 -25.01 14.22 -4.72
C PHE A 158 -24.28 13.86 -3.42
N LEU A 159 -23.91 14.85 -2.65
CA LEU A 159 -23.16 14.63 -1.41
C LEU A 159 -24.07 14.30 -0.23
N PHE A 160 -25.20 14.99 -0.11
CA PHE A 160 -26.00 15.08 1.12
C PHE A 160 -27.48 14.76 0.94
N GLY A 161 -27.93 14.47 -0.27
CA GLY A 161 -29.29 14.04 -0.55
C GLY A 161 -29.63 12.66 0.03
N ASP A 162 -30.90 12.29 0.00
CA ASP A 162 -31.39 11.02 0.54
C ASP A 162 -30.76 9.78 -0.12
N LYS A 163 -30.20 9.94 -1.31
CA LYS A 163 -29.44 8.93 -2.07
C LYS A 163 -28.00 9.39 -2.33
N GLY A 164 -27.51 10.37 -1.59
CA GLY A 164 -26.18 10.93 -1.72
C GLY A 164 -25.11 10.09 -1.01
N VAL A 165 -23.85 10.50 -1.19
CA VAL A 165 -22.69 9.81 -0.60
C VAL A 165 -22.83 9.66 0.92
N GLU A 166 -23.35 10.69 1.60
CA GLU A 166 -23.58 10.67 3.04
C GLU A 166 -24.63 9.63 3.46
N ALA A 167 -25.77 9.61 2.79
CA ALA A 167 -26.84 8.67 3.13
C ALA A 167 -26.39 7.22 2.93
N GLU A 168 -25.63 6.94 1.89
CA GLU A 168 -25.06 5.62 1.66
C GLU A 168 -23.98 5.28 2.68
N LEU A 169 -23.09 6.22 3.03
CA LEU A 169 -22.12 6.02 4.12
C LEU A 169 -22.82 5.74 5.44
N ARG A 170 -23.86 6.49 5.79
CA ARG A 170 -24.65 6.28 7.01
C ARG A 170 -25.25 4.89 7.05
N THR A 171 -25.82 4.43 5.95
CA THR A 171 -26.39 3.09 5.83
C THR A 171 -25.31 2.01 6.04
N LEU A 172 -24.14 2.19 5.47
CA LEU A 172 -23.01 1.28 5.64
C LEU A 172 -22.45 1.29 7.06
N ILE A 173 -22.44 2.47 7.70
CA ILE A 173 -21.98 2.67 9.08
C ILE A 173 -22.99 2.13 10.09
N SER A 174 -24.29 2.31 9.87
CA SER A 174 -25.34 1.83 10.80
C SER A 174 -25.35 0.31 10.95
N ASN A 175 -24.78 -0.42 10.00
CA ASN A 175 -24.62 -1.88 10.04
C ASN A 175 -23.37 -2.34 10.81
N LYS A 176 -22.59 -1.41 11.41
CA LYS A 176 -21.38 -1.70 12.16
C LYS A 176 -21.53 -1.36 13.63
N SER A 177 -20.93 -2.18 14.49
CA SER A 177 -20.89 -1.91 15.93
C SER A 177 -20.08 -0.64 16.24
N GLY A 178 -20.38 0.01 17.37
CA GLY A 178 -19.62 1.19 17.81
C GLY A 178 -18.12 0.92 17.96
N ALA A 179 -17.74 -0.30 18.38
CA ALA A 179 -16.35 -0.72 18.50
C ALA A 179 -15.66 -0.84 17.14
N GLU A 180 -16.35 -1.37 16.11
CA GLU A 180 -15.85 -1.42 14.74
C GLU A 180 -15.66 -0.02 14.16
N LEU A 181 -16.59 0.90 14.44
CA LEU A 181 -16.51 2.29 13.98
C LEU A 181 -15.36 3.04 14.65
N VAL A 182 -15.18 2.89 15.95
CA VAL A 182 -14.04 3.47 16.67
C VAL A 182 -12.72 2.91 16.15
N ASN A 183 -12.62 1.60 15.93
CA ASN A 183 -11.44 0.98 15.32
C ASN A 183 -11.19 1.50 13.90
N LEU A 184 -12.24 1.60 13.11
CA LEU A 184 -12.21 2.09 11.73
C LEU A 184 -11.68 3.53 11.66
N LEU A 185 -12.03 4.36 12.63
CA LEU A 185 -11.65 5.77 12.69
C LEU A 185 -10.36 6.01 13.49
N ALA A 186 -10.11 5.29 14.56
CA ALA A 186 -8.86 5.38 15.32
C ALA A 186 -7.66 5.00 14.46
N ASN A 187 -7.83 3.97 13.62
CA ASN A 187 -6.81 3.50 12.71
C ASN A 187 -6.86 4.17 11.32
N ALA A 188 -7.75 5.16 11.11
CA ALA A 188 -7.86 5.90 9.86
C ALA A 188 -6.57 6.69 9.58
N SER A 189 -5.56 6.02 9.06
CA SER A 189 -4.41 6.61 8.38
C SER A 189 -4.74 6.83 6.90
N SER A 190 -3.90 7.51 6.14
CA SER A 190 -4.02 7.59 4.67
C SER A 190 -4.09 6.21 3.99
N THR A 191 -3.87 5.17 4.76
CA THR A 191 -3.83 3.76 4.41
C THR A 191 -4.92 2.94 5.08
N ASN A 192 -5.87 3.53 5.82
CA ASN A 192 -6.99 2.76 6.35
C ASN A 192 -7.93 2.36 5.21
N GLU A 193 -7.69 1.17 4.71
CA GLU A 193 -8.43 0.56 3.61
C GLU A 193 -9.91 0.37 3.98
N ALA A 194 -10.22 0.09 5.24
CA ALA A 194 -11.60 -0.14 5.66
C ALA A 194 -12.46 1.14 5.59
N PHE A 195 -11.93 2.30 5.99
CA PHE A 195 -12.63 3.57 5.81
C PHE A 195 -12.70 3.98 4.33
N ASN A 196 -11.60 3.83 3.61
CA ASN A 196 -11.57 4.08 2.18
C ASN A 196 -12.53 3.11 1.44
N ALA A 197 -12.62 1.84 1.86
CA ALA A 197 -13.55 0.88 1.29
C ALA A 197 -15.02 1.26 1.52
N LEU A 198 -15.36 1.78 2.70
CA LEU A 198 -16.71 2.30 2.97
C LEU A 198 -17.04 3.51 2.10
N LEU A 199 -16.13 4.45 1.98
CA LEU A 199 -16.30 5.61 1.10
C LEU A 199 -16.43 5.19 -0.37
N ASP A 200 -15.60 4.23 -0.78
CA ASP A 200 -15.62 3.64 -2.11
C ASP A 200 -16.95 2.93 -2.41
N GLU A 201 -17.46 2.17 -1.46
CA GLU A 201 -18.75 1.50 -1.59
C GLU A 201 -19.89 2.52 -1.65
N ALA A 202 -19.86 3.55 -0.82
CA ALA A 202 -20.85 4.64 -0.86
C ALA A 202 -20.83 5.38 -2.20
N ILE A 203 -19.64 5.78 -2.68
CA ILE A 203 -19.51 6.43 -4.00
C ILE A 203 -20.00 5.51 -5.11
N THR A 204 -19.66 4.23 -5.08
CA THR A 204 -20.10 3.25 -6.09
C THR A 204 -21.63 3.11 -6.09
N LYS A 205 -22.25 3.04 -4.93
CA LYS A 205 -23.72 2.99 -4.81
C LYS A 205 -24.36 4.24 -5.37
N VAL A 206 -23.86 5.43 -5.00
CA VAL A 206 -24.38 6.71 -5.49
C VAL A 206 -24.25 6.81 -7.02
N LEU A 207 -23.11 6.38 -7.59
CA LEU A 207 -22.93 6.38 -9.04
C LEU A 207 -23.88 5.41 -9.76
N ASN A 208 -24.23 4.31 -9.11
CA ASN A 208 -25.18 3.33 -9.65
C ASN A 208 -26.64 3.84 -9.63
N HIS A 209 -26.98 4.83 -8.80
CA HIS A 209 -28.29 5.49 -8.82
C HIS A 209 -28.55 6.24 -10.11
N ASN A 210 -27.56 6.42 -10.95
CA ASN A 210 -27.69 7.07 -12.26
C ASN A 210 -28.71 6.39 -13.21
N THR A 211 -29.00 5.13 -12.99
CA THR A 211 -29.96 4.35 -13.76
C THR A 211 -31.37 4.38 -13.17
N VAL A 212 -31.59 5.05 -12.04
CA VAL A 212 -32.83 5.12 -11.31
C VAL A 212 -33.60 6.40 -11.71
N GLU A 213 -34.87 6.29 -11.95
CA GLU A 213 -35.77 7.43 -12.18
C GLU A 213 -35.64 8.45 -11.02
N GLY A 214 -35.29 9.71 -11.33
CA GLY A 214 -34.91 10.70 -10.32
C GLY A 214 -33.48 10.62 -9.80
N GLY A 215 -32.56 10.00 -10.57
CA GLY A 215 -31.15 9.91 -10.25
C GLY A 215 -30.46 11.27 -10.07
N LEU A 216 -29.29 11.25 -9.37
CA LEU A 216 -28.51 12.45 -9.09
C LEU A 216 -27.87 12.98 -10.39
N THR A 217 -28.07 14.24 -10.72
CA THR A 217 -27.52 14.86 -11.94
C THR A 217 -25.97 14.73 -12.02
N VAL A 218 -25.28 14.85 -10.88
CA VAL A 218 -23.83 14.65 -10.82
C VAL A 218 -23.44 13.21 -11.15
N SER A 219 -24.19 12.22 -10.69
CA SER A 219 -23.97 10.81 -11.05
C SER A 219 -24.09 10.59 -12.56
N GLN A 220 -25.10 11.21 -13.20
CA GLN A 220 -25.25 11.17 -14.66
C GLN A 220 -24.05 11.78 -15.39
N VAL A 221 -23.59 12.94 -14.93
CA VAL A 221 -22.42 13.61 -15.50
C VAL A 221 -21.19 12.70 -15.41
N VAL A 222 -20.91 12.12 -14.25
CA VAL A 222 -19.78 11.21 -14.02
C VAL A 222 -19.85 10.00 -14.95
N TYR A 223 -21.04 9.38 -15.04
CA TYR A 223 -21.27 8.22 -15.89
C TYR A 223 -21.07 8.56 -17.39
N ASN A 224 -21.72 9.64 -17.87
CA ASN A 224 -21.67 10.03 -19.28
C ASN A 224 -20.28 10.50 -19.74
N LEU A 225 -19.46 10.97 -18.82
CA LEU A 225 -18.06 11.35 -19.07
C LEU A 225 -17.06 10.18 -18.92
N ASN A 226 -17.58 8.97 -18.60
CA ASN A 226 -16.78 7.78 -18.38
C ASN A 226 -15.71 7.98 -17.27
N ILE A 227 -16.07 8.75 -16.25
CA ILE A 227 -15.28 8.89 -15.03
C ILE A 227 -15.63 7.70 -14.14
N THR A 228 -14.62 6.93 -13.77
CA THR A 228 -14.81 5.73 -12.98
C THR A 228 -14.55 5.98 -11.49
N PRO A 229 -15.07 5.14 -10.59
CA PRO A 229 -14.68 5.17 -9.18
C PRO A 229 -13.16 5.11 -8.97
N ALA A 230 -12.43 4.42 -9.86
CA ALA A 230 -10.97 4.35 -9.81
C ALA A 230 -10.30 5.71 -10.09
N ASP A 231 -10.81 6.50 -11.03
CA ASP A 231 -10.29 7.85 -11.34
C ASP A 231 -10.47 8.77 -10.13
N ILE A 232 -11.61 8.66 -9.45
CA ILE A 232 -11.94 9.41 -8.24
C ILE A 232 -10.99 9.03 -7.10
N LYS A 233 -10.85 7.73 -6.84
CA LYS A 233 -9.95 7.18 -5.81
C LYS A 233 -8.51 7.60 -6.00
N LEU A 234 -8.02 7.54 -7.24
CA LEU A 234 -6.66 7.93 -7.56
C LEU A 234 -6.44 9.43 -7.32
N SER A 235 -7.41 10.27 -7.66
CA SER A 235 -7.36 11.71 -7.36
C SER A 235 -7.33 11.99 -5.84
N LEU A 236 -8.15 11.28 -5.06
CA LEU A 236 -8.15 11.37 -3.60
C LEU A 236 -6.82 10.89 -2.99
N LYS A 237 -6.27 9.80 -3.52
CA LYS A 237 -4.95 9.33 -3.12
C LYS A 237 -3.88 10.38 -3.39
N ASN A 238 -3.85 10.93 -4.61
CA ASN A 238 -2.89 11.97 -4.99
C ASN A 238 -3.02 13.21 -4.08
N LEU A 239 -4.25 13.60 -3.71
CA LEU A 239 -4.48 14.68 -2.75
C LEU A 239 -3.87 14.38 -1.38
N LYS A 240 -4.13 13.20 -0.82
CA LYS A 240 -3.57 12.78 0.47
C LYS A 240 -2.03 12.71 0.45
N ASP A 241 -1.47 12.26 -0.66
CA ASP A 241 -0.02 12.13 -0.82
C ASP A 241 0.65 13.51 -0.96
N THR A 242 -0.03 14.46 -1.62
CA THR A 242 0.48 15.82 -1.88
C THR A 242 0.18 16.78 -0.73
N VAL A 243 -0.95 16.60 -0.04
CA VAL A 243 -1.39 17.39 1.13
C VAL A 243 -1.57 16.43 2.32
N PRO A 244 -0.49 16.09 3.04
CA PRO A 244 -0.53 15.09 4.13
C PRO A 244 -1.48 15.46 5.28
N THR A 245 -1.79 16.74 5.45
CA THR A 245 -2.76 17.25 6.44
C THR A 245 -4.21 16.87 6.12
N THR A 246 -4.48 16.36 4.92
CA THR A 246 -5.81 15.85 4.51
C THR A 246 -6.30 14.74 5.43
N THR A 247 -5.44 13.78 5.77
CA THR A 247 -5.83 12.62 6.62
C THR A 247 -6.17 13.01 8.07
N PRO A 248 -5.36 13.82 8.78
CA PRO A 248 -5.73 14.34 10.09
C PRO A 248 -7.05 15.12 10.08
N ALA A 249 -7.27 15.99 9.09
CA ALA A 249 -8.50 16.77 8.96
C ALA A 249 -9.74 15.89 8.75
N LEU A 250 -9.65 14.86 7.91
CA LEU A 250 -10.71 13.87 7.72
C LEU A 250 -11.05 13.14 9.01
N LYS A 251 -10.03 12.72 9.78
CA LYS A 251 -10.22 12.08 11.08
C LYS A 251 -10.92 13.01 12.08
N ALA A 252 -10.49 14.25 12.14
CA ALA A 252 -11.05 15.27 13.04
C ALA A 252 -12.58 15.39 12.83
N LEU A 253 -12.99 15.54 11.58
CA LEU A 253 -14.42 15.64 11.22
C LEU A 253 -15.19 14.35 11.50
N ALA A 254 -14.59 13.19 11.20
CA ALA A 254 -15.21 11.90 11.43
C ALA A 254 -15.45 11.61 12.93
N PHE A 255 -14.48 11.87 13.79
CA PHE A 255 -14.64 11.72 15.23
C PHE A 255 -15.63 12.73 15.83
N ALA A 256 -15.57 14.00 15.39
CA ALA A 256 -16.52 15.00 15.81
C ALA A 256 -17.95 14.62 15.41
N TYR A 257 -18.13 14.03 14.22
CA TYR A 257 -19.42 13.51 13.79
C TYR A 257 -19.96 12.40 14.68
N LEU A 258 -19.16 11.38 15.00
CA LEU A 258 -19.59 10.29 15.87
C LEU A 258 -19.95 10.77 17.28
N ARG A 259 -19.25 11.78 17.79
CA ARG A 259 -19.61 12.43 19.06
C ARG A 259 -20.92 13.23 18.95
N ALA A 260 -21.18 13.86 17.81
CA ALA A 260 -22.42 14.61 17.57
C ALA A 260 -23.64 13.70 17.37
N TYR A 261 -23.43 12.49 16.82
CA TYR A 261 -24.46 11.52 16.47
C TYR A 261 -24.07 10.11 16.94
N PRO A 262 -24.14 9.84 18.28
CA PRO A 262 -23.84 8.51 18.80
C PRO A 262 -24.81 7.48 18.21
N THR A 263 -24.30 6.35 17.74
CA THR A 263 -25.12 5.19 17.38
C THR A 263 -25.57 4.48 18.66
N ASP A 264 -26.81 4.01 18.73
CA ASP A 264 -27.38 3.32 19.90
C ASP A 264 -26.57 2.05 20.25
N GLY A 265 -25.58 2.22 21.12
CA GLY A 265 -24.64 1.20 21.58
C GLY A 265 -23.44 1.86 22.21
N GLY A 266 -23.61 2.38 23.42
CA GLY A 266 -22.70 3.06 24.33
C GLY A 266 -21.24 3.21 23.88
N THR A 267 -20.87 4.38 23.38
CA THR A 267 -19.47 4.78 23.21
C THR A 267 -18.91 5.21 24.56
N THR A 268 -18.13 4.35 25.19
CA THR A 268 -17.18 4.79 26.21
C THR A 268 -15.91 5.25 25.48
N GLU A 269 -15.63 6.56 25.56
CA GLU A 269 -14.37 7.16 25.10
C GLU A 269 -13.15 6.46 25.74
N PRO A 270 -12.00 6.39 25.05
CA PRO A 270 -10.72 6.18 25.71
C PRO A 270 -10.40 7.44 26.52
N GLY A 271 -10.51 7.32 27.85
CA GLY A 271 -10.32 8.41 28.78
C GLY A 271 -8.93 9.03 28.71
N THR A 272 -8.90 10.34 28.73
CA THR A 272 -7.74 11.15 29.08
C THR A 272 -7.25 10.79 30.50
N PRO A 273 -5.94 10.66 30.76
CA PRO A 273 -5.46 10.44 32.13
C PRO A 273 -5.55 11.73 32.90
N GLY A 274 -6.49 11.77 33.85
CA GLY A 274 -6.65 12.92 34.74
C GLY A 274 -7.19 12.53 36.09
N GLY A 275 -6.35 12.59 37.11
CA GLY A 275 -6.73 12.92 38.49
C GLY A 275 -7.25 11.83 39.39
N ASN A 276 -6.38 11.39 40.28
CA ASN A 276 -6.58 10.73 41.55
C ASN A 276 -7.87 11.13 42.27
N ASN A 277 -8.67 10.17 42.74
CA ASN A 277 -9.19 10.22 44.11
C ASN A 277 -9.51 8.82 44.65
N GLY A 278 -9.04 8.55 45.84
CA GLY A 278 -9.07 7.28 46.51
C GLY A 278 -10.47 6.88 47.02
N GLY A 279 -10.70 5.60 47.10
CA GLY A 279 -11.80 4.94 47.74
C GLY A 279 -11.43 3.52 48.12
N ASN A 280 -11.19 3.33 49.40
CA ASN A 280 -10.81 2.10 50.09
C ASN A 280 -11.93 1.04 50.03
N GLY A 281 -11.58 -0.22 49.77
CA GLY A 281 -12.50 -1.34 49.91
C GLY A 281 -11.80 -2.68 49.70
N GLY A 282 -11.40 -3.34 50.77
CA GLY A 282 -10.58 -4.53 50.82
C GLY A 282 -11.27 -5.82 50.38
N GLY A 283 -10.45 -6.81 50.13
CA GLY A 283 -10.83 -8.23 50.23
C GLY A 283 -10.32 -9.13 49.15
N GLY A 284 -9.37 -10.02 49.46
CA GLY A 284 -9.12 -11.25 48.73
C GLY A 284 -7.81 -11.32 47.98
N GLY A 285 -6.70 -11.52 48.67
CA GLY A 285 -5.42 -11.88 48.08
C GLY A 285 -5.45 -13.29 47.48
N GLY A 286 -5.56 -13.35 46.19
CA GLY A 286 -5.08 -14.45 45.37
C GLY A 286 -3.80 -13.98 44.71
N THR A 287 -2.66 -14.45 45.14
CA THR A 287 -1.38 -14.30 44.43
C THR A 287 -1.49 -14.95 43.07
N VAL A 288 -1.78 -14.16 42.06
CA VAL A 288 -1.58 -14.57 40.66
C VAL A 288 -0.07 -14.60 40.46
N THR A 289 0.52 -15.79 40.60
CA THR A 289 1.90 -16.02 40.18
C THR A 289 2.00 -15.66 38.71
N ALA A 290 2.85 -14.67 38.39
CA ALA A 290 3.16 -14.34 37.00
C ALA A 290 3.60 -15.61 36.28
N PRO A 291 3.19 -15.80 34.98
CA PRO A 291 3.55 -16.97 34.21
C PRO A 291 5.09 -17.13 34.17
N VAL A 292 5.61 -18.26 34.64
CA VAL A 292 7.05 -18.51 34.63
C VAL A 292 7.45 -18.85 33.19
N THR A 293 8.24 -18.00 32.56
CA THR A 293 8.88 -18.23 31.27
C THR A 293 10.39 -18.39 31.47
N ASN A 294 11.03 -19.19 30.63
CA ASN A 294 12.50 -19.32 30.64
C ASN A 294 13.10 -18.72 29.38
N PRO A 295 13.52 -17.44 29.40
CA PRO A 295 14.04 -16.74 28.24
C PRO A 295 15.39 -17.28 27.70
N THR A 296 16.07 -18.12 28.48
CA THR A 296 17.40 -18.65 28.14
C THR A 296 17.41 -20.15 27.80
N ALA A 297 16.24 -20.80 27.83
CA ALA A 297 16.15 -22.25 27.62
C ALA A 297 16.69 -22.72 26.26
N THR A 298 16.47 -21.92 25.23
CA THR A 298 16.99 -22.17 23.87
C THR A 298 17.52 -20.87 23.32
N PRO A 299 18.85 -20.64 23.29
CA PRO A 299 19.41 -19.41 22.75
C PRO A 299 18.91 -19.12 21.34
N GLY A 300 18.33 -17.93 21.15
CA GLY A 300 17.73 -17.50 19.89
C GLY A 300 16.22 -17.77 19.75
N VAL A 301 15.63 -18.55 20.66
CA VAL A 301 14.18 -18.76 20.70
C VAL A 301 13.64 -18.53 22.11
N TYR A 302 12.79 -17.53 22.27
CA TYR A 302 12.12 -17.26 23.54
C TYR A 302 10.66 -17.69 23.40
N ASP A 303 10.25 -18.73 24.12
CA ASP A 303 8.86 -19.16 24.21
C ASP A 303 8.07 -18.18 25.10
N VAL A 304 7.22 -17.41 24.45
CA VAL A 304 6.36 -16.39 25.05
C VAL A 304 4.87 -16.78 25.01
N SER A 305 4.56 -18.03 24.70
CA SER A 305 3.19 -18.52 24.57
C SER A 305 2.34 -18.29 25.80
N LYS A 306 2.93 -18.34 26.99
CA LYS A 306 2.28 -18.09 28.28
C LYS A 306 2.08 -16.60 28.60
N LEU A 307 2.67 -15.70 27.83
CA LEU A 307 2.56 -14.26 27.99
C LEU A 307 1.48 -13.66 27.09
N VAL A 308 0.80 -14.49 26.30
CA VAL A 308 -0.30 -14.07 25.44
C VAL A 308 -1.59 -13.98 26.23
N THR A 309 -2.26 -12.84 26.17
CA THR A 309 -3.59 -12.62 26.75
C THR A 309 -4.59 -12.47 25.60
N ILE A 310 -5.70 -13.21 25.64
CA ILE A 310 -6.76 -13.14 24.62
C ILE A 310 -8.00 -12.50 25.21
N VAL A 311 -8.52 -11.48 24.54
CA VAL A 311 -9.78 -10.79 24.86
C VAL A 311 -10.60 -10.70 23.58
N GLY A 312 -11.74 -11.39 23.52
CA GLY A 312 -12.49 -11.56 22.28
C GLY A 312 -11.62 -12.18 21.17
N ASP A 313 -11.60 -11.59 20.00
CA ASP A 313 -10.81 -12.06 18.85
C ASP A 313 -9.39 -11.44 18.77
N LYS A 314 -8.93 -10.77 19.83
CA LYS A 314 -7.63 -10.14 19.91
C LYS A 314 -6.74 -10.81 20.95
N ALA A 315 -5.57 -11.25 20.52
CA ALA A 315 -4.47 -11.70 21.36
C ALA A 315 -3.42 -10.59 21.47
N THR A 316 -2.98 -10.28 22.70
CA THR A 316 -1.91 -9.30 22.93
C THR A 316 -0.79 -9.97 23.72
N LEU A 317 0.44 -9.86 23.21
CA LEU A 317 1.63 -10.33 23.89
C LEU A 317 2.07 -9.31 24.95
N LYS A 318 2.27 -9.77 26.20
CA LYS A 318 2.75 -8.94 27.33
C LYS A 318 4.17 -9.35 27.71
N LEU A 319 5.14 -8.73 27.04
CA LEU A 319 6.56 -8.95 27.34
C LEU A 319 6.98 -8.30 28.65
N VAL A 320 7.96 -8.95 29.31
CA VAL A 320 8.75 -8.36 30.39
C VAL A 320 10.12 -8.01 29.80
N ASP A 321 10.43 -6.73 29.71
CA ASP A 321 11.66 -6.24 29.06
C ASP A 321 12.92 -6.93 29.61
N ALA A 322 13.03 -7.06 30.94
CA ALA A 322 14.18 -7.70 31.55
C ALA A 322 14.39 -9.15 31.11
N ASP A 323 13.34 -9.90 30.80
CA ASP A 323 13.44 -11.28 30.33
C ASP A 323 13.81 -11.33 28.83
N VAL A 324 13.32 -10.41 28.04
CA VAL A 324 13.78 -10.27 26.63
C VAL A 324 15.29 -9.94 26.58
N LEU A 325 15.77 -9.06 27.49
CA LEU A 325 17.18 -8.73 27.56
C LEU A 325 18.03 -9.94 27.94
N LYS A 326 17.56 -10.81 28.87
CA LYS A 326 18.23 -12.10 29.18
C LYS A 326 18.29 -13.02 27.95
N ALA A 327 17.20 -13.06 27.15
CA ALA A 327 17.18 -13.84 25.92
C ALA A 327 18.21 -13.31 24.89
N PHE A 328 18.38 -12.00 24.78
CA PHE A 328 19.43 -11.40 23.96
C PHE A 328 20.84 -11.79 24.45
N ASP A 329 21.09 -11.72 25.77
CA ASP A 329 22.37 -12.10 26.34
C ASP A 329 22.72 -13.56 26.07
N ALA A 330 21.75 -14.46 26.25
CA ALA A 330 21.93 -15.89 25.94
C ALA A 330 22.19 -16.11 24.42
N LEU A 331 21.50 -15.41 23.56
CA LEU A 331 21.69 -15.49 22.10
C LEU A 331 23.10 -15.02 21.71
N VAL A 332 23.56 -13.88 22.22
CA VAL A 332 24.88 -13.33 21.92
C VAL A 332 25.97 -14.24 22.46
N ALA A 333 25.83 -14.74 23.70
CA ALA A 333 26.79 -15.66 24.30
C ALA A 333 26.95 -16.96 23.50
N ALA A 334 25.85 -17.53 23.04
CA ALA A 334 25.83 -18.75 22.21
C ALA A 334 26.39 -18.54 20.78
N ASN A 335 26.51 -17.29 20.33
CA ASN A 335 26.92 -16.93 18.96
C ASN A 335 28.06 -15.90 18.96
N ALA A 336 29.00 -16.01 19.89
CA ALA A 336 30.11 -15.07 20.00
C ALA A 336 30.84 -14.87 18.66
N GLY A 337 31.01 -13.61 18.27
CA GLY A 337 31.66 -13.21 17.01
C GLY A 337 30.79 -13.31 15.77
N LYS A 338 29.57 -13.79 15.85
CA LYS A 338 28.64 -13.79 14.71
C LYS A 338 27.86 -12.48 14.65
N THR A 339 27.48 -12.06 13.44
CA THR A 339 26.63 -10.91 13.15
C THR A 339 25.28 -11.37 12.60
N GLY A 340 24.32 -10.46 12.47
CA GLY A 340 23.01 -10.77 11.89
C GLY A 340 22.12 -11.62 12.80
N LEU A 341 22.35 -11.59 14.13
CA LEU A 341 21.61 -12.40 15.09
C LEU A 341 20.12 -12.07 15.10
N THR A 342 19.29 -13.11 15.23
CA THR A 342 17.83 -13.00 15.29
C THR A 342 17.31 -13.65 16.56
N LEU A 343 16.55 -12.91 17.37
CA LEU A 343 15.75 -13.49 18.45
C LEU A 343 14.34 -13.81 17.94
N THR A 344 13.90 -15.04 18.11
CA THR A 344 12.52 -15.45 17.78
C THR A 344 11.67 -15.46 19.04
N LEU A 345 10.61 -14.65 19.04
CA LEU A 345 9.52 -14.68 20.02
C LEU A 345 8.47 -15.69 19.53
N ASN A 346 8.39 -16.83 20.20
CA ASN A 346 7.45 -17.90 19.82
C ASN A 346 6.19 -17.82 20.67
N LEU A 347 5.07 -17.42 20.07
CA LEU A 347 3.77 -17.34 20.71
C LEU A 347 3.00 -18.68 20.65
N GLY A 348 3.51 -19.67 19.90
CA GLY A 348 2.84 -20.97 19.70
C GLY A 348 1.54 -20.86 18.92
N THR A 349 0.52 -21.63 19.35
CA THR A 349 -0.81 -21.58 18.76
C THR A 349 -1.64 -20.52 19.45
N VAL A 350 -2.15 -19.55 18.67
CA VAL A 350 -2.97 -18.43 19.15
C VAL A 350 -4.34 -18.50 18.51
N ASN A 351 -5.39 -18.71 19.31
CA ASN A 351 -6.79 -18.79 18.88
C ASN A 351 -7.43 -17.39 18.94
N ALA A 352 -6.98 -16.50 18.06
CA ALA A 352 -7.55 -15.16 17.90
C ALA A 352 -7.37 -14.73 16.45
N ALA A 353 -8.29 -13.96 15.92
CA ALA A 353 -8.19 -13.43 14.56
C ALA A 353 -7.08 -12.39 14.44
N THR A 354 -6.83 -11.61 15.47
CA THR A 354 -5.81 -10.55 15.52
C THR A 354 -4.78 -10.85 16.61
N VAL A 355 -3.50 -10.72 16.26
CA VAL A 355 -2.35 -10.84 17.18
C VAL A 355 -1.59 -9.54 17.22
N GLU A 356 -1.47 -8.96 18.40
CA GLU A 356 -0.74 -7.72 18.65
C GLU A 356 0.50 -7.99 19.49
N VAL A 357 1.66 -7.52 19.01
CA VAL A 357 2.96 -7.72 19.62
C VAL A 357 3.66 -6.38 19.83
N PRO A 358 3.52 -5.77 21.01
CA PRO A 358 4.26 -4.56 21.36
C PRO A 358 5.70 -4.89 21.75
N LEU A 359 6.67 -4.24 21.10
CA LEU A 359 8.08 -4.22 21.45
C LEU A 359 8.41 -2.84 22.02
N SER A 360 8.76 -2.78 23.28
CA SER A 360 9.07 -1.50 23.94
C SER A 360 10.28 -0.83 23.31
N LYS A 361 10.42 0.48 23.50
CA LYS A 361 11.62 1.23 23.11
C LYS A 361 12.89 0.64 23.74
N ALA A 362 12.80 0.22 25.00
CA ALA A 362 13.91 -0.41 25.71
C ALA A 362 14.38 -1.73 25.04
N ILE A 363 13.44 -2.55 24.55
CA ILE A 363 13.75 -3.76 23.77
C ILE A 363 14.46 -3.41 22.47
N ILE A 364 13.98 -2.41 21.73
CA ILE A 364 14.59 -1.98 20.45
C ILE A 364 16.00 -1.44 20.66
N GLU A 365 16.19 -0.58 21.67
CA GLU A 365 17.50 -0.01 22.00
C GLU A 365 18.50 -1.09 22.49
N ALA A 366 18.03 -2.01 23.36
CA ALA A 366 18.86 -3.11 23.85
C ALA A 366 19.25 -4.07 22.73
N ALA A 367 18.35 -4.38 21.79
CA ALA A 367 18.66 -5.21 20.62
C ALA A 367 19.82 -4.59 19.82
N LYS A 368 19.74 -3.29 19.50
CA LYS A 368 20.81 -2.58 18.77
C LYS A 368 22.14 -2.59 19.54
N ALA A 369 22.09 -2.26 20.83
CA ALA A 369 23.29 -2.20 21.67
C ALA A 369 24.01 -3.56 21.77
N LYS A 370 23.26 -4.67 21.71
CA LYS A 370 23.80 -6.04 21.78
C LYS A 370 24.09 -6.65 20.38
N GLY A 371 23.91 -5.91 19.30
CA GLY A 371 24.16 -6.41 17.94
C GLY A 371 23.12 -7.42 17.43
N ILE A 372 21.92 -7.43 18.02
CA ILE A 372 20.78 -8.18 17.50
C ILE A 372 20.25 -7.45 16.27
N ALA A 373 20.29 -8.11 15.12
CA ALA A 373 19.85 -7.52 13.87
C ALA A 373 18.32 -7.56 13.71
N ASN A 374 17.70 -8.66 14.16
CA ASN A 374 16.29 -8.90 13.93
C ASN A 374 15.55 -9.44 15.16
N ILE A 375 14.29 -9.12 15.26
CA ILE A 375 13.32 -9.82 16.13
C ILE A 375 12.30 -10.51 15.21
N ALA A 376 12.21 -11.83 15.29
CA ALA A 376 11.22 -12.64 14.60
C ALA A 376 10.05 -12.95 15.54
N ILE A 377 8.82 -12.84 15.06
CA ILE A 377 7.58 -13.11 15.79
C ILE A 377 6.90 -14.27 15.09
N THR A 378 6.69 -15.38 15.81
CA THR A 378 6.13 -16.62 15.24
C THR A 378 4.88 -17.06 15.97
N PHE A 379 3.79 -17.33 15.23
CA PHE A 379 2.55 -17.91 15.74
C PHE A 379 1.77 -18.58 14.59
N ASN A 380 1.04 -19.64 14.86
CA ASN A 380 0.19 -20.35 13.88
C ASN A 380 0.90 -20.70 12.56
N GLY A 381 2.23 -20.90 12.57
CA GLY A 381 3.04 -21.10 11.37
C GLY A 381 3.44 -19.82 10.64
N LEU A 382 2.80 -18.68 10.91
CA LEU A 382 3.22 -17.38 10.39
C LEU A 382 4.50 -16.90 11.11
N THR A 383 5.44 -16.30 10.38
CA THR A 383 6.58 -15.59 10.98
C THR A 383 6.74 -14.22 10.33
N VAL A 384 6.92 -13.20 11.18
CA VAL A 384 7.25 -11.83 10.75
C VAL A 384 8.60 -11.46 11.37
N THR A 385 9.61 -11.21 10.53
CA THR A 385 10.97 -10.86 10.97
C THR A 385 11.23 -9.37 10.75
N ILE A 386 11.43 -8.65 11.85
CA ILE A 386 11.56 -7.20 11.91
C ILE A 386 13.04 -6.83 12.09
N PRO A 387 13.70 -6.16 11.11
CA PRO A 387 15.02 -5.57 11.26
C PRO A 387 14.95 -4.40 12.25
N VAL A 388 15.58 -4.52 13.42
CA VAL A 388 15.44 -3.52 14.50
C VAL A 388 16.25 -2.25 14.26
N GLY A 389 17.28 -2.34 13.42
CA GLY A 389 18.22 -1.23 13.16
C GLY A 389 17.59 0.05 12.62
N GLN A 390 16.47 -0.07 11.94
CA GLN A 390 15.75 1.08 11.34
C GLN A 390 14.83 1.83 12.30
N PHE A 391 14.57 1.31 13.50
CA PHE A 391 13.62 1.91 14.45
C PHE A 391 14.32 2.55 15.64
N SER A 392 13.84 3.68 16.13
CA SER A 392 14.34 4.39 17.32
C SER A 392 13.30 4.51 18.44
N GLU A 393 12.08 4.07 18.19
CA GLU A 393 10.96 4.12 19.13
C GLU A 393 10.36 2.73 19.33
N ALA A 394 9.40 2.61 20.24
CA ALA A 394 8.63 1.38 20.43
C ALA A 394 7.95 0.97 19.11
N VAL A 395 7.92 -0.33 18.84
CA VAL A 395 7.32 -0.91 17.64
C VAL A 395 6.20 -1.84 18.04
N THR A 396 5.01 -1.69 17.46
CA THR A 396 3.93 -2.67 17.65
C THR A 396 3.57 -3.29 16.31
N LEU A 397 3.71 -4.60 16.21
CA LEU A 397 3.19 -5.39 15.08
C LEU A 397 1.77 -5.83 15.39
N THR A 398 0.86 -5.58 14.47
CA THR A 398 -0.47 -6.21 14.44
C THR A 398 -0.57 -7.09 13.20
N ALA A 399 -0.97 -8.35 13.38
CA ALA A 399 -1.22 -9.28 12.29
C ALA A 399 -2.61 -9.89 12.47
N SER A 400 -3.46 -9.72 11.48
CA SER A 400 -4.84 -10.21 11.49
C SER A 400 -5.07 -11.23 10.39
N THR A 401 -5.77 -12.32 10.70
CA THR A 401 -6.32 -13.21 9.68
C THR A 401 -7.69 -12.66 9.29
N VAL A 402 -7.84 -12.27 8.04
CA VAL A 402 -9.07 -11.69 7.50
C VAL A 402 -9.80 -12.67 6.56
N ALA A 403 -11.04 -12.35 6.21
CA ALA A 403 -11.85 -13.22 5.38
C ALA A 403 -11.25 -13.44 3.99
N ASP A 404 -11.31 -14.66 3.49
CA ASP A 404 -10.83 -15.02 2.14
C ASP A 404 -11.53 -14.20 1.04
N THR A 405 -12.73 -13.64 1.32
CA THR A 405 -13.46 -12.75 0.42
C THR A 405 -12.69 -11.47 0.08
N THR A 406 -11.75 -11.03 0.92
CA THR A 406 -10.83 -9.92 0.62
C THR A 406 -10.07 -10.14 -0.71
N VAL A 407 -9.81 -11.40 -1.04
CA VAL A 407 -9.12 -11.81 -2.28
C VAL A 407 -10.09 -12.39 -3.30
N THR A 408 -11.03 -13.26 -2.87
CA THR A 408 -11.89 -13.99 -3.82
C THR A 408 -12.97 -13.11 -4.47
N SER A 409 -13.27 -11.95 -3.88
CA SER A 409 -14.14 -10.94 -4.51
C SER A 409 -13.50 -10.22 -5.70
N VAL A 410 -12.16 -10.21 -5.77
CA VAL A 410 -11.39 -9.47 -6.79
C VAL A 410 -10.60 -10.39 -7.73
N SER A 411 -10.58 -11.69 -7.46
CA SER A 411 -9.84 -12.67 -8.27
C SER A 411 -10.45 -14.05 -8.19
N SER A 412 -10.48 -14.77 -9.32
CA SER A 412 -10.84 -16.18 -9.40
C SER A 412 -9.67 -17.13 -9.20
N LEU A 413 -8.46 -16.60 -8.92
CA LEU A 413 -7.27 -17.43 -8.67
C LEU A 413 -7.40 -18.19 -7.35
N LYS A 414 -6.81 -19.39 -7.30
CA LYS A 414 -6.91 -20.25 -6.13
C LYS A 414 -5.99 -19.76 -5.01
N LEU A 415 -6.55 -19.58 -3.82
CA LEU A 415 -5.82 -19.29 -2.59
C LEU A 415 -5.01 -20.49 -2.13
N ALA A 416 -3.77 -20.24 -1.76
CA ALA A 416 -2.84 -21.20 -1.19
C ALA A 416 -2.36 -20.81 0.22
N SER A 417 -2.99 -19.83 0.85
CA SER A 417 -2.79 -19.42 2.26
C SER A 417 -4.07 -18.83 2.83
N SER A 418 -4.08 -18.50 4.12
CA SER A 418 -5.02 -17.50 4.67
C SER A 418 -4.71 -16.13 4.10
N VAL A 419 -5.65 -15.18 4.20
CA VAL A 419 -5.41 -13.77 3.94
C VAL A 419 -4.98 -13.13 5.25
N TYR A 420 -3.80 -12.52 5.25
CA TYR A 420 -3.23 -11.84 6.41
C TYR A 420 -3.16 -10.34 6.15
N ASP A 421 -3.64 -9.58 7.10
CA ASP A 421 -3.48 -8.13 7.12
C ASP A 421 -2.43 -7.76 8.17
N PHE A 422 -1.47 -6.91 7.79
CA PHE A 422 -0.38 -6.50 8.66
C PHE A 422 -0.38 -5.00 8.85
N GLU A 423 -0.14 -4.60 10.09
CA GLU A 423 0.07 -3.20 10.47
C GLU A 423 1.30 -3.09 11.37
N LEU A 424 2.00 -1.96 11.25
CA LEU A 424 3.12 -1.62 12.12
C LEU A 424 2.94 -0.19 12.64
N THR A 425 3.10 0.00 13.95
CA THR A 425 3.21 1.33 14.54
C THR A 425 4.60 1.53 15.12
N VAL A 426 5.14 2.74 14.97
CA VAL A 426 6.43 3.17 15.53
C VAL A 426 6.18 4.40 16.38
N GLY A 427 6.50 4.33 17.69
CA GLY A 427 6.16 5.41 18.62
C GLY A 427 4.66 5.71 18.69
N GLY A 428 3.80 4.71 18.45
CA GLY A 428 2.34 4.86 18.38
C GLY A 428 1.82 5.44 17.06
N VAL A 429 2.68 5.70 16.06
CA VAL A 429 2.29 6.21 14.74
C VAL A 429 2.33 5.08 13.73
N ALA A 430 1.26 4.92 12.95
CA ALA A 430 1.20 3.92 11.88
C ALA A 430 2.30 4.16 10.84
N THR A 431 3.06 3.12 10.52
CA THR A 431 4.17 3.15 9.58
C THR A 431 3.88 2.21 8.43
N THR A 432 3.77 2.77 7.23
CA THR A 432 3.33 2.05 6.03
C THR A 432 4.45 1.71 5.06
N THR A 433 5.63 2.31 5.25
CA THR A 433 6.82 2.06 4.42
C THR A 433 8.03 1.84 5.31
N PHE A 434 8.89 0.92 4.92
CA PHE A 434 10.07 0.52 5.69
C PHE A 434 11.33 0.85 4.90
N GLN A 435 12.37 1.32 5.60
CA GLN A 435 13.68 1.53 4.99
C GLN A 435 14.38 0.20 4.69
N GLN A 436 14.26 -0.75 5.61
CA GLN A 436 14.73 -2.12 5.42
C GLN A 436 13.52 -3.05 5.38
N PRO A 437 13.46 -3.99 4.43
CA PRO A 437 12.31 -4.88 4.30
C PRO A 437 12.06 -5.70 5.57
N ILE A 438 10.80 -5.81 5.95
CA ILE A 438 10.32 -6.78 6.95
C ILE A 438 10.00 -8.07 6.21
N ILE A 439 10.50 -9.20 6.71
CA ILE A 439 10.29 -10.48 6.04
C ILE A 439 9.04 -11.15 6.60
N ILE A 440 8.08 -11.49 5.73
CA ILE A 440 6.94 -12.31 6.07
C ILE A 440 7.15 -13.73 5.56
N LYS A 441 6.90 -14.73 6.42
CA LYS A 441 6.92 -16.14 6.08
C LYS A 441 5.52 -16.71 6.33
N LEU A 442 4.77 -16.93 5.23
CA LEU A 442 3.37 -17.30 5.25
C LEU A 442 3.22 -18.81 5.16
N PRO A 443 2.42 -19.47 6.04
CA PRO A 443 2.13 -20.89 5.92
C PRO A 443 1.22 -21.13 4.71
N LEU A 444 1.56 -22.16 3.93
CA LEU A 444 0.77 -22.63 2.81
C LEU A 444 -0.34 -23.56 3.28
N LYS A 445 -1.53 -23.41 2.70
CA LYS A 445 -2.68 -24.29 2.91
C LYS A 445 -3.38 -24.56 1.58
N ASN A 446 -4.14 -25.66 1.50
CA ASN A 446 -4.95 -25.99 0.31
C ASN A 446 -4.13 -26.04 -0.99
N THR A 447 -2.89 -26.53 -0.92
CA THR A 447 -1.97 -26.56 -2.07
C THR A 447 -2.13 -27.82 -2.95
N GLU A 448 -3.03 -28.72 -2.60
CA GLU A 448 -3.27 -29.92 -3.39
C GLU A 448 -3.76 -29.57 -4.80
N GLY A 449 -3.11 -30.13 -5.82
CA GLY A 449 -3.41 -29.86 -7.23
C GLY A 449 -2.98 -28.46 -7.71
N LEU A 450 -2.27 -27.68 -6.89
CA LEU A 450 -1.67 -26.41 -7.31
C LEU A 450 -0.23 -26.59 -7.79
N ASP A 451 0.15 -25.79 -8.78
CA ASP A 451 1.53 -25.72 -9.24
C ASP A 451 2.35 -24.82 -8.30
N ARG A 452 3.21 -25.45 -7.49
CA ARG A 452 3.99 -24.76 -6.46
C ARG A 452 4.99 -23.74 -6.99
N GLU A 453 5.48 -23.89 -8.24
CA GLU A 453 6.34 -22.89 -8.87
C GLU A 453 5.58 -21.60 -9.24
N LEU A 454 4.25 -21.71 -9.42
CA LEU A 454 3.39 -20.57 -9.72
C LEU A 454 2.80 -19.90 -8.47
N LEU A 455 3.06 -20.43 -7.27
CA LEU A 455 2.64 -19.79 -6.03
C LEU A 455 3.39 -18.48 -5.86
N SER A 456 2.65 -17.42 -5.61
CA SER A 456 3.19 -16.07 -5.44
C SER A 456 2.44 -15.35 -4.33
N VAL A 457 3.17 -14.61 -3.51
CA VAL A 457 2.57 -13.66 -2.57
C VAL A 457 1.95 -12.53 -3.37
N ALA A 458 0.69 -12.25 -3.11
CA ALA A 458 -0.03 -11.13 -3.68
C ALA A 458 -0.38 -10.13 -2.58
N LYS A 459 -0.12 -8.86 -2.84
CA LYS A 459 -0.59 -7.72 -2.07
C LYS A 459 -1.96 -7.32 -2.63
N VAL A 460 -2.94 -7.14 -1.76
CA VAL A 460 -4.25 -6.58 -2.14
C VAL A 460 -4.14 -5.06 -2.11
N VAL A 461 -4.32 -4.43 -3.27
CA VAL A 461 -4.23 -2.97 -3.41
C VAL A 461 -5.40 -2.47 -4.24
N TYR A 462 -6.27 -1.67 -3.61
CA TYR A 462 -7.43 -1.06 -4.28
C TYR A 462 -8.30 -2.05 -5.07
N GLY A 463 -8.58 -3.22 -4.48
CA GLY A 463 -9.40 -4.25 -5.14
C GLY A 463 -8.70 -4.95 -6.31
N ALA A 464 -7.38 -4.86 -6.40
CA ALA A 464 -6.56 -5.58 -7.37
C ALA A 464 -5.43 -6.35 -6.67
N LEU A 465 -4.95 -7.41 -7.30
CA LEU A 465 -3.81 -8.18 -6.81
C LEU A 465 -2.51 -7.70 -7.48
N GLN A 466 -1.53 -7.35 -6.66
CA GLN A 466 -0.17 -7.08 -7.10
C GLN A 466 0.73 -8.24 -6.65
N PHE A 467 1.19 -9.04 -7.61
CA PHE A 467 2.05 -10.17 -7.33
C PHE A 467 3.48 -9.72 -7.03
N GLN A 468 4.00 -10.20 -5.90
CA GLN A 468 5.29 -9.81 -5.35
C GLN A 468 6.35 -10.89 -5.52
N GLY A 469 5.95 -12.13 -5.70
CA GLY A 469 6.87 -13.25 -5.82
C GLY A 469 6.85 -14.16 -4.59
N GLY A 470 8.02 -14.33 -4.00
CA GLY A 470 8.24 -15.18 -2.83
C GLY A 470 8.90 -16.52 -3.15
N VAL A 471 9.71 -16.97 -2.20
CA VAL A 471 10.43 -18.24 -2.26
C VAL A 471 9.65 -19.30 -1.48
N VAL A 472 9.21 -20.34 -2.20
CA VAL A 472 8.53 -21.49 -1.58
C VAL A 472 9.58 -22.44 -0.99
N ASP A 473 9.46 -22.72 0.31
CA ASP A 473 10.29 -23.68 1.03
C ASP A 473 9.40 -24.53 1.96
N GLY A 474 9.37 -25.83 1.68
CA GLY A 474 8.48 -26.74 2.41
C GLY A 474 7.02 -26.28 2.32
N ASP A 475 6.38 -26.11 3.45
CA ASP A 475 4.98 -25.68 3.61
C ASP A 475 4.82 -24.17 3.83
N HIS A 476 5.82 -23.39 3.45
CA HIS A 476 5.82 -21.92 3.59
C HIS A 476 6.25 -21.23 2.30
N ILE A 477 5.91 -19.94 2.22
CA ILE A 477 6.48 -18.99 1.25
C ILE A 477 7.03 -17.79 2.00
N THR A 478 8.24 -17.36 1.65
CA THR A 478 8.93 -16.24 2.30
C THR A 478 9.04 -15.08 1.33
N GLU A 479 8.71 -13.88 1.80
CA GLU A 479 8.74 -12.66 0.99
C GLU A 479 9.15 -11.45 1.82
N PRO A 480 10.17 -10.64 1.42
CA PRO A 480 10.49 -9.36 2.03
C PRO A 480 9.49 -8.28 1.61
N ARG A 481 9.01 -7.49 2.56
CA ARG A 481 8.06 -6.40 2.32
C ARG A 481 8.59 -5.06 2.77
N ASP A 482 8.49 -4.08 1.88
CA ASP A 482 8.83 -2.67 2.13
C ASP A 482 7.66 -1.85 2.67
N GLY A 483 6.51 -2.46 2.85
CA GLY A 483 5.31 -1.89 3.44
C GLY A 483 4.27 -2.95 3.71
N PHE A 484 3.39 -2.69 4.67
CA PHE A 484 2.32 -3.60 5.07
C PHE A 484 0.98 -3.28 4.40
N SER A 485 0.15 -4.30 4.26
CA SER A 485 -1.18 -4.35 3.67
C SER A 485 -1.75 -5.75 3.89
N SER A 486 -2.85 -6.07 3.24
CA SER A 486 -3.35 -7.45 3.17
C SER A 486 -2.56 -8.27 2.13
N TYR A 487 -2.11 -9.44 2.54
CA TYR A 487 -1.34 -10.38 1.72
C TYR A 487 -1.96 -11.77 1.74
N ALA A 488 -1.87 -12.45 0.60
CA ALA A 488 -2.23 -13.85 0.48
C ALA A 488 -1.30 -14.55 -0.52
N VAL A 489 -1.28 -15.87 -0.49
CA VAL A 489 -0.59 -16.66 -1.51
C VAL A 489 -1.61 -17.21 -2.48
N LEU A 490 -1.35 -17.05 -3.78
CA LEU A 490 -2.20 -17.56 -4.84
C LEU A 490 -1.38 -18.28 -5.90
N GLU A 491 -2.04 -19.22 -6.62
CA GLU A 491 -1.49 -19.79 -7.84
C GLU A 491 -1.68 -18.79 -8.99
N ASN A 492 -0.61 -18.07 -9.34
CA ASN A 492 -0.63 -17.04 -10.37
C ASN A 492 -0.34 -17.61 -11.75
N LYS A 493 -1.38 -18.00 -12.48
CA LYS A 493 -1.27 -18.53 -13.85
C LYS A 493 -1.22 -17.40 -14.86
N VAL A 494 -0.01 -17.03 -15.29
CA VAL A 494 0.21 -16.00 -16.31
C VAL A 494 0.42 -16.66 -17.68
N SER A 495 -0.26 -16.17 -18.70
CA SER A 495 -0.11 -16.59 -20.10
C SER A 495 0.05 -15.39 -21.03
N PHE A 496 0.78 -15.61 -22.13
CA PHE A 496 1.02 -14.59 -23.16
C PHE A 496 0.71 -15.15 -24.55
N LYS A 497 0.19 -14.28 -25.43
CA LYS A 497 -0.29 -14.68 -26.77
C LYS A 497 0.84 -14.96 -27.78
N ASP A 498 2.02 -14.36 -27.57
CA ASP A 498 3.12 -14.31 -28.54
C ASP A 498 4.30 -15.23 -28.20
N VAL A 499 4.15 -16.14 -27.22
CA VAL A 499 5.23 -17.04 -26.79
C VAL A 499 5.34 -18.34 -27.59
N ALA A 500 4.42 -18.59 -28.54
CA ALA A 500 4.38 -19.86 -29.30
C ALA A 500 5.74 -20.21 -29.93
N SER A 501 6.49 -19.25 -30.49
CA SER A 501 7.79 -19.47 -31.11
C SER A 501 8.92 -19.86 -30.16
N VAL A 502 8.73 -19.68 -28.85
CA VAL A 502 9.70 -20.00 -27.80
C VAL A 502 9.14 -21.00 -26.77
N GLN A 503 7.91 -21.47 -26.98
CA GLN A 503 7.18 -22.31 -26.03
C GLN A 503 7.97 -23.56 -25.62
N ALA A 504 8.65 -24.20 -26.58
CA ALA A 504 9.36 -25.46 -26.36
C ALA A 504 10.56 -25.34 -25.39
N TRP A 505 11.19 -24.16 -25.29
CA TRP A 505 12.42 -24.01 -24.52
C TRP A 505 12.35 -22.92 -23.43
N ALA A 506 11.38 -22.00 -23.51
CA ALA A 506 11.22 -20.89 -22.57
C ALA A 506 9.80 -20.75 -22.01
N GLY A 507 8.80 -21.46 -22.54
CA GLY A 507 7.40 -21.26 -22.17
C GLY A 507 7.14 -21.44 -20.66
N ARG A 508 7.65 -22.53 -20.09
CA ARG A 508 7.54 -22.78 -18.64
C ARG A 508 8.24 -21.72 -17.82
N GLN A 509 9.46 -21.37 -18.21
CA GLN A 509 10.29 -20.40 -17.51
C GLN A 509 9.63 -19.01 -17.52
N ILE A 510 9.10 -18.59 -18.66
CA ILE A 510 8.35 -17.33 -18.81
C ILE A 510 7.14 -17.31 -17.86
N SER A 511 6.36 -18.40 -17.82
CA SER A 511 5.18 -18.49 -16.94
C SER A 511 5.57 -18.37 -15.47
N VAL A 512 6.64 -19.03 -15.02
CA VAL A 512 7.08 -18.99 -13.61
C VAL A 512 7.62 -17.62 -13.23
N VAL A 513 8.51 -17.03 -14.04
CA VAL A 513 9.08 -15.70 -13.70
C VAL A 513 8.03 -14.59 -13.77
N ALA A 514 7.03 -14.74 -14.65
CA ALA A 514 5.88 -13.84 -14.70
C ALA A 514 4.95 -14.04 -13.50
N ALA A 515 4.71 -15.28 -13.09
CA ALA A 515 3.94 -15.58 -11.89
C ALA A 515 4.55 -14.96 -10.63
N LYS A 516 5.87 -14.91 -10.55
CA LYS A 516 6.63 -14.24 -9.47
C LYS A 516 6.67 -12.70 -9.59
N GLY A 517 6.08 -12.13 -10.63
CA GLY A 517 6.15 -10.69 -10.87
C GLY A 517 7.55 -10.17 -11.23
N ALA A 518 8.51 -11.07 -11.48
CA ALA A 518 9.88 -10.68 -11.84
C ALA A 518 9.96 -10.09 -13.24
N ILE A 519 9.17 -10.60 -14.19
CA ILE A 519 9.08 -10.11 -15.56
C ILE A 519 7.61 -9.87 -15.91
N GLU A 520 7.29 -8.65 -16.27
CA GLU A 520 5.94 -8.28 -16.71
C GLU A 520 5.82 -8.40 -18.24
N GLY A 521 4.60 -8.52 -18.77
CA GLY A 521 4.33 -8.39 -20.19
C GLY A 521 4.56 -6.96 -20.69
N VAL A 522 4.56 -6.79 -22.01
CA VAL A 522 4.73 -5.48 -22.68
C VAL A 522 3.38 -4.83 -23.03
N GLY A 523 2.29 -5.33 -22.46
CA GLY A 523 0.93 -4.88 -22.75
C GLY A 523 0.20 -5.77 -23.76
N ASN A 524 -1.12 -5.59 -23.83
CA ASN A 524 -2.02 -6.31 -24.74
C ASN A 524 -1.94 -7.86 -24.67
N GLY A 525 -1.49 -8.41 -23.54
CA GLY A 525 -1.29 -9.85 -23.36
C GLY A 525 -0.06 -10.41 -24.05
N ASN A 526 0.91 -9.58 -24.41
CA ASN A 526 2.15 -9.97 -25.06
C ASN A 526 3.35 -9.95 -24.10
N PHE A 527 4.29 -10.86 -24.33
CA PHE A 527 5.58 -10.95 -23.63
C PHE A 527 6.74 -10.32 -24.41
N ALA A 528 6.66 -10.28 -25.72
CA ALA A 528 7.72 -9.88 -26.66
C ALA A 528 9.03 -10.71 -26.51
N PRO A 529 8.97 -12.05 -26.66
CA PRO A 529 10.06 -12.96 -26.32
C PRO A 529 11.36 -12.70 -27.08
N LYS A 530 11.29 -12.14 -28.29
CA LYS A 530 12.44 -11.87 -29.17
C LYS A 530 13.04 -10.48 -28.96
N ASN A 531 12.38 -9.58 -28.21
CA ASN A 531 12.94 -8.25 -27.97
C ASN A 531 14.18 -8.33 -27.09
N ASN A 532 15.16 -7.50 -27.37
CA ASN A 532 16.35 -7.38 -26.55
C ASN A 532 16.01 -6.73 -25.20
N VAL A 533 16.72 -7.13 -24.16
CA VAL A 533 16.59 -6.59 -22.80
C VAL A 533 17.62 -5.49 -22.59
N THR A 534 17.22 -4.38 -22.00
CA THR A 534 18.14 -3.34 -21.56
C THR A 534 18.80 -3.74 -20.22
N ARG A 535 19.91 -3.09 -19.89
CA ARG A 535 20.63 -3.31 -18.62
C ARG A 535 19.76 -2.96 -17.40
N ALA A 536 18.97 -1.89 -17.51
CA ALA A 536 18.03 -1.50 -16.45
C ALA A 536 16.87 -2.49 -16.28
N GLU A 537 16.28 -2.97 -17.39
CA GLU A 537 15.25 -4.01 -17.32
C GLU A 537 15.78 -5.28 -16.69
N PHE A 538 16.99 -5.72 -17.05
CA PHE A 538 17.57 -6.93 -16.47
C PHE A 538 17.88 -6.76 -14.97
N ALA A 539 18.36 -5.59 -14.53
CA ALA A 539 18.54 -5.30 -13.12
C ALA A 539 17.22 -5.41 -12.35
N LYS A 540 16.13 -4.79 -12.84
CA LYS A 540 14.78 -4.94 -12.25
C LYS A 540 14.37 -6.41 -12.17
N MET A 541 14.45 -7.13 -13.28
CA MET A 541 14.08 -8.55 -13.36
C MET A 541 14.82 -9.40 -12.32
N LEU A 542 16.13 -9.19 -12.19
CA LEU A 542 16.98 -9.96 -11.30
C LEU A 542 16.72 -9.64 -9.83
N ILE A 543 16.61 -8.35 -9.48
CA ILE A 543 16.34 -7.92 -8.10
C ILE A 543 14.97 -8.41 -7.63
N ARG A 544 13.94 -8.29 -8.47
CA ARG A 544 12.61 -8.81 -8.16
C ARG A 544 12.57 -10.34 -8.06
N ALA A 545 13.23 -11.03 -8.98
CA ALA A 545 13.27 -12.49 -8.99
C ALA A 545 13.91 -13.09 -7.73
N LEU A 546 14.88 -12.38 -7.15
CA LEU A 546 15.62 -12.81 -5.96
C LEU A 546 15.11 -12.18 -4.66
N ASN A 547 14.01 -11.41 -4.72
CA ASN A 547 13.41 -10.71 -3.59
C ASN A 547 14.44 -9.85 -2.81
N LEU A 548 15.24 -9.08 -3.57
CA LEU A 548 16.32 -8.25 -3.01
C LEU A 548 15.93 -6.77 -2.89
N GLU A 549 14.67 -6.42 -3.15
CA GLU A 549 14.18 -5.04 -3.09
C GLU A 549 14.47 -4.39 -1.73
N ASN A 550 14.98 -3.16 -1.77
CA ASN A 550 15.34 -2.39 -0.57
C ASN A 550 15.28 -0.89 -0.89
N ASN A 551 14.34 -0.18 -0.28
CA ASN A 551 14.12 1.24 -0.50
C ASN A 551 15.21 2.15 0.09
N SER A 552 16.07 1.63 0.98
CA SER A 552 17.18 2.39 1.56
C SER A 552 18.46 2.33 0.73
N ALA A 553 18.53 1.46 -0.29
CA ALA A 553 19.71 1.26 -1.12
C ALA A 553 20.06 2.53 -1.92
N LYS A 554 21.36 2.77 -2.06
CA LYS A 554 21.89 3.95 -2.76
C LYS A 554 22.83 3.54 -3.89
N GLN A 555 22.92 4.38 -4.90
CA GLN A 555 23.86 4.25 -6.02
C GLN A 555 24.51 5.59 -6.35
N SER A 556 25.62 5.57 -7.08
CA SER A 556 26.41 6.75 -7.43
C SER A 556 26.58 6.96 -8.94
N PHE A 557 25.84 6.22 -9.77
CA PHE A 557 25.92 6.38 -11.23
C PHE A 557 25.28 7.69 -11.69
N GLY A 558 26.05 8.54 -12.36
CA GLY A 558 25.60 9.85 -12.81
C GLY A 558 24.56 9.81 -13.94
N ASP A 559 24.47 8.70 -14.66
CA ASP A 559 23.49 8.46 -15.73
C ASP A 559 22.21 7.74 -15.26
N VAL A 560 22.02 7.59 -13.95
CA VAL A 560 20.82 7.01 -13.32
C VAL A 560 20.09 8.10 -12.52
N SER A 561 19.06 8.69 -13.14
CA SER A 561 18.20 9.65 -12.44
C SER A 561 17.50 8.99 -11.27
N SER A 562 17.45 9.66 -10.12
CA SER A 562 16.74 9.18 -8.92
C SER A 562 15.23 9.00 -9.13
N THR A 563 14.65 9.68 -10.14
CA THR A 563 13.22 9.58 -10.51
C THR A 563 12.95 8.51 -11.57
N ALA A 564 13.99 7.87 -12.10
CA ALA A 564 13.80 6.83 -13.11
C ALA A 564 13.19 5.57 -12.45
N TRP A 565 12.26 4.92 -13.17
CA TRP A 565 11.57 3.70 -12.69
C TRP A 565 12.54 2.56 -12.30
N TYR A 566 13.74 2.54 -12.86
CA TYR A 566 14.77 1.53 -12.59
C TYR A 566 15.72 1.93 -11.45
N ALA A 567 15.69 3.16 -10.98
CA ALA A 567 16.65 3.67 -10.00
C ALA A 567 16.72 2.82 -8.71
N PRO A 568 15.62 2.40 -8.07
CA PRO A 568 15.69 1.58 -6.86
C PRO A 568 16.32 0.21 -7.11
N TYR A 569 16.07 -0.41 -8.26
CA TYR A 569 16.65 -1.71 -8.61
C TYR A 569 18.15 -1.61 -8.92
N VAL A 570 18.55 -0.55 -9.61
CA VAL A 570 19.98 -0.26 -9.86
C VAL A 570 20.72 0.03 -8.56
N ALA A 571 20.09 0.76 -7.63
CA ALA A 571 20.66 1.06 -6.33
C ALA A 571 20.93 -0.22 -5.51
N VAL A 572 19.96 -1.10 -5.41
CA VAL A 572 20.13 -2.40 -4.73
C VAL A 572 21.21 -3.25 -5.41
N ALA A 573 21.18 -3.32 -6.74
CA ALA A 573 22.16 -4.11 -7.48
C ALA A 573 23.58 -3.56 -7.33
N ALA A 574 23.76 -2.25 -7.22
CA ALA A 574 25.06 -1.61 -6.95
C ALA A 574 25.53 -1.85 -5.52
N GLU A 575 24.67 -1.63 -4.51
CA GLU A 575 24.99 -1.84 -3.10
C GLU A 575 25.41 -3.28 -2.81
N LYS A 576 24.74 -4.24 -3.42
CA LYS A 576 25.07 -5.67 -3.29
C LYS A 576 26.23 -6.12 -4.20
N GLY A 577 26.87 -5.22 -4.93
CA GLY A 577 27.98 -5.54 -5.85
C GLY A 577 27.56 -6.41 -7.04
N ILE A 578 26.27 -6.54 -7.33
CA ILE A 578 25.73 -7.28 -8.49
C ILE A 578 26.10 -6.56 -9.78
N ILE A 579 26.04 -5.24 -9.75
CA ILE A 579 26.50 -4.37 -10.83
C ILE A 579 27.65 -3.49 -10.37
N THR A 580 28.59 -3.24 -11.30
CA THR A 580 29.75 -2.37 -11.07
C THR A 580 29.79 -1.20 -12.06
N GLY A 581 28.76 -1.08 -12.91
CA GLY A 581 28.76 -0.13 -14.02
C GLY A 581 29.73 -0.52 -15.16
N ARG A 582 29.72 0.24 -16.21
CA ARG A 582 30.75 0.23 -17.28
C ARG A 582 31.96 1.08 -16.87
N SER A 583 31.72 2.04 -15.98
CA SER A 583 32.71 2.77 -15.22
C SER A 583 32.14 3.05 -13.81
N ALA A 584 32.94 3.65 -12.93
CA ALA A 584 32.51 4.02 -11.60
C ALA A 584 31.32 5.01 -11.59
N ALA A 585 31.15 5.81 -12.65
CA ALA A 585 30.10 6.83 -12.78
C ALA A 585 29.02 6.49 -13.80
N GLN A 586 29.11 5.38 -14.54
CA GLN A 586 28.25 5.08 -15.67
C GLN A 586 27.70 3.66 -15.63
N PHE A 587 26.38 3.54 -15.59
CA PHE A 587 25.67 2.25 -15.66
C PHE A 587 25.21 1.87 -17.07
N ASP A 588 24.89 2.83 -17.92
CA ASP A 588 24.26 2.67 -19.24
C ASP A 588 22.89 1.95 -19.18
N PRO A 589 21.89 2.52 -18.50
CA PRO A 589 20.62 1.84 -18.21
C PRO A 589 19.85 1.40 -19.46
N ASN A 590 19.90 2.20 -20.53
CA ASN A 590 19.15 1.98 -21.76
C ASN A 590 19.92 1.14 -22.80
N ALA A 591 21.19 0.85 -22.57
CA ALA A 591 21.95 -0.04 -23.46
C ALA A 591 21.43 -1.48 -23.34
N THR A 592 21.38 -2.20 -24.46
CA THR A 592 21.04 -3.64 -24.46
C THR A 592 22.13 -4.42 -23.71
N ILE A 593 21.70 -5.38 -22.87
CA ILE A 593 22.61 -6.22 -22.12
C ILE A 593 23.18 -7.34 -22.98
N THR A 594 24.47 -7.59 -22.90
CA THR A 594 25.09 -8.74 -23.53
C THR A 594 24.92 -10.02 -22.70
N ARG A 595 25.04 -11.18 -23.34
CA ARG A 595 24.95 -12.49 -22.66
C ARG A 595 26.02 -12.64 -21.58
N ALA A 596 27.24 -12.11 -21.82
CA ALA A 596 28.32 -12.15 -20.82
C ALA A 596 28.08 -11.22 -19.62
N GLU A 597 27.55 -10.02 -19.85
CA GLU A 597 27.15 -9.10 -18.79
C GLU A 597 26.02 -9.71 -17.95
N MET A 598 25.00 -10.27 -18.59
CA MET A 598 23.88 -10.94 -17.93
C MET A 598 24.34 -12.11 -17.06
N ALA A 599 25.19 -12.99 -17.57
CA ALA A 599 25.75 -14.11 -16.81
C ALA A 599 26.58 -13.62 -15.60
N THR A 600 27.32 -12.52 -15.75
CA THR A 600 28.15 -11.94 -14.69
C THR A 600 27.27 -11.32 -13.58
N MET A 601 26.20 -10.60 -13.92
CA MET A 601 25.26 -10.06 -12.94
C MET A 601 24.62 -11.19 -12.13
N ILE A 602 24.19 -12.27 -12.77
CA ILE A 602 23.63 -13.44 -12.10
C ILE A 602 24.66 -14.11 -11.16
N ALA A 603 25.89 -14.32 -11.65
CA ALA A 603 26.95 -14.90 -10.84
C ALA A 603 27.17 -14.10 -9.54
N ARG A 604 27.23 -12.78 -9.66
CA ARG A 604 27.39 -11.88 -8.51
C ARG A 604 26.17 -11.91 -7.59
N ALA A 605 24.97 -11.94 -8.16
CA ALA A 605 23.73 -12.01 -7.38
C ALA A 605 23.63 -13.32 -6.58
N VAL A 606 23.96 -14.47 -7.17
CA VAL A 606 24.01 -15.76 -6.47
C VAL A 606 25.07 -15.73 -5.38
N LYS A 607 26.28 -15.25 -5.67
CA LYS A 607 27.37 -15.18 -4.68
C LYS A 607 27.08 -14.23 -3.53
N SER A 608 26.29 -13.19 -3.74
CA SER A 608 25.86 -12.30 -2.64
C SER A 608 24.96 -12.97 -1.62
N GLN A 609 24.24 -14.03 -2.04
CA GLN A 609 23.37 -14.84 -1.17
C GLN A 609 24.03 -16.15 -0.71
N LYS A 610 24.90 -16.72 -1.55
CA LYS A 610 25.60 -17.99 -1.34
C LYS A 610 27.10 -17.79 -1.63
N PRO A 611 27.85 -17.15 -0.72
CA PRO A 611 29.27 -16.86 -0.93
C PRO A 611 30.13 -18.11 -1.17
N GLU A 612 29.70 -19.25 -0.61
CA GLU A 612 30.37 -20.55 -0.72
C GLU A 612 30.19 -21.21 -2.10
N ALA A 613 29.30 -20.71 -2.96
CA ALA A 613 29.05 -21.31 -4.27
C ALA A 613 30.32 -21.28 -5.15
N ALA A 614 30.76 -22.45 -5.59
CA ALA A 614 32.02 -22.65 -6.26
C ALA A 614 32.02 -22.15 -7.73
N THR A 615 33.17 -21.65 -8.17
CA THR A 615 33.41 -21.34 -9.57
C THR A 615 34.44 -22.33 -10.14
N ASN A 616 34.09 -22.96 -11.27
CA ASN A 616 35.05 -23.78 -12.02
C ASN A 616 35.37 -23.12 -13.37
N VAL A 617 36.54 -22.50 -13.50
CA VAL A 617 36.95 -21.78 -14.71
C VAL A 617 37.12 -22.72 -15.91
N SER A 618 37.47 -24.01 -15.66
CA SER A 618 37.60 -25.00 -16.75
C SER A 618 36.25 -25.26 -17.47
N SER A 619 35.12 -24.91 -16.88
CA SER A 619 33.80 -25.01 -17.49
C SER A 619 33.66 -24.18 -18.79
N LEU A 620 34.54 -23.21 -19.00
CA LEU A 620 34.56 -22.41 -20.23
C LEU A 620 35.11 -23.17 -21.45
N SER A 621 35.90 -24.24 -21.25
CA SER A 621 36.49 -25.03 -22.34
C SER A 621 35.44 -25.69 -23.24
N LYS A 622 34.21 -25.85 -22.75
CA LYS A 622 33.07 -26.33 -23.57
C LYS A 622 32.60 -25.33 -24.65
N PHE A 623 33.05 -24.07 -24.58
CA PHE A 623 32.68 -23.06 -25.53
C PHE A 623 33.83 -22.73 -26.48
N SER A 624 33.67 -22.98 -27.78
CA SER A 624 34.68 -22.71 -28.81
C SER A 624 35.04 -21.22 -28.95
N ASP A 625 34.15 -20.34 -28.45
CA ASP A 625 34.32 -18.88 -28.48
C ASP A 625 34.64 -18.28 -27.09
N ALA A 626 35.08 -19.08 -26.13
CA ALA A 626 35.43 -18.62 -24.78
C ALA A 626 36.52 -17.51 -24.79
N GLY A 627 37.40 -17.51 -25.79
CA GLY A 627 38.42 -16.46 -26.00
C GLY A 627 37.84 -15.06 -26.27
N LYS A 628 36.57 -14.96 -26.69
CA LYS A 628 35.88 -13.69 -26.93
C LYS A 628 35.25 -13.09 -25.69
N ILE A 629 35.28 -13.79 -24.56
CA ILE A 629 34.76 -13.28 -23.27
C ILE A 629 35.75 -12.25 -22.73
N ALA A 630 35.28 -11.03 -22.46
CA ALA A 630 36.12 -9.98 -21.88
C ALA A 630 36.66 -10.45 -20.51
N ALA A 631 37.91 -10.10 -20.20
CA ALA A 631 38.61 -10.56 -18.98
C ALA A 631 37.81 -10.25 -17.70
N SER A 632 37.20 -9.06 -17.61
CA SER A 632 36.36 -8.63 -16.47
C SER A 632 35.07 -9.42 -16.28
N LEU A 633 34.62 -10.17 -17.28
CA LEU A 633 33.39 -10.96 -17.26
C LEU A 633 33.65 -12.48 -17.17
N LYS A 634 34.91 -12.89 -17.31
CA LYS A 634 35.31 -14.28 -17.45
C LYS A 634 34.91 -15.14 -16.26
N ASP A 635 35.16 -14.66 -15.05
CA ASP A 635 34.83 -15.36 -13.81
C ASP A 635 33.30 -15.49 -13.61
N GLY A 636 32.55 -14.45 -13.96
CA GLY A 636 31.08 -14.49 -13.91
C GLY A 636 30.48 -15.48 -14.88
N VAL A 637 30.98 -15.51 -16.12
CA VAL A 637 30.57 -16.49 -17.14
C VAL A 637 30.98 -17.91 -16.72
N ALA A 638 32.18 -18.10 -16.18
CA ALA A 638 32.65 -19.39 -15.68
C ALA A 638 31.76 -19.91 -14.54
N PHE A 639 31.43 -19.06 -13.58
CA PHE A 639 30.50 -19.39 -12.50
C PHE A 639 29.13 -19.83 -13.07
N ALA A 640 28.55 -19.01 -13.93
CA ALA A 640 27.24 -19.31 -14.51
C ALA A 640 27.24 -20.58 -15.37
N ALA A 641 28.36 -20.87 -16.05
CA ALA A 641 28.53 -22.07 -16.84
C ALA A 641 28.78 -23.33 -16.02
N SER A 642 29.56 -23.24 -14.92
CA SER A 642 29.84 -24.36 -14.03
C SER A 642 28.60 -24.80 -13.24
N ASN A 643 27.71 -23.87 -12.96
CA ASN A 643 26.49 -24.08 -12.20
C ASN A 643 25.23 -24.23 -13.09
N ASN A 644 25.40 -24.46 -14.38
CA ASN A 644 24.32 -24.66 -15.36
C ASN A 644 23.30 -23.53 -15.44
N LEU A 645 23.64 -22.34 -14.96
CA LEU A 645 22.79 -21.14 -15.08
C LEU A 645 22.77 -20.67 -16.54
N VAL A 646 23.90 -20.78 -17.23
CA VAL A 646 23.99 -20.56 -18.68
C VAL A 646 24.42 -21.85 -19.40
N ILE A 647 23.78 -22.10 -20.54
CA ILE A 647 24.08 -23.20 -21.44
C ILE A 647 24.34 -22.55 -22.80
N GLY A 648 25.44 -22.87 -23.44
CA GLY A 648 25.71 -22.39 -24.80
C GLY A 648 24.75 -22.98 -25.85
N ASN A 649 24.92 -22.57 -27.05
CA ASN A 649 24.23 -23.14 -28.21
C ASN A 649 25.26 -23.60 -29.24
N ALA A 650 25.15 -24.85 -29.72
CA ALA A 650 26.07 -25.45 -30.68
C ALA A 650 27.57 -25.27 -30.29
N GLY A 651 27.91 -25.49 -29.03
CA GLY A 651 29.28 -25.34 -28.52
C GLY A 651 29.81 -23.91 -28.44
N LYS A 652 28.96 -22.89 -28.56
CA LYS A 652 29.32 -21.47 -28.43
C LYS A 652 28.52 -20.81 -27.30
N PHE A 653 29.13 -19.88 -26.58
CA PHE A 653 28.49 -19.04 -25.58
C PHE A 653 27.89 -17.76 -26.18
N ASN A 654 28.51 -17.23 -27.25
CA ASN A 654 28.16 -15.96 -27.91
C ASN A 654 28.17 -14.76 -26.93
N PRO A 655 29.33 -14.44 -26.31
CA PRO A 655 29.39 -13.51 -25.17
C PRO A 655 28.91 -12.09 -25.48
N ASN A 656 29.16 -11.61 -26.71
CA ASN A 656 28.87 -10.24 -27.12
C ASN A 656 27.48 -10.08 -27.76
N ASN A 657 26.72 -11.17 -27.97
CA ASN A 657 25.37 -11.07 -28.49
C ASN A 657 24.46 -10.46 -27.39
N THR A 658 23.50 -9.65 -27.84
CA THR A 658 22.43 -9.12 -26.95
C THR A 658 21.51 -10.24 -26.51
N ALA A 659 21.04 -10.15 -25.26
CA ALA A 659 20.11 -11.12 -24.70
C ALA A 659 18.66 -10.72 -24.99
N THR A 660 17.86 -11.71 -25.36
CA THR A 660 16.41 -11.52 -25.54
C THR A 660 15.65 -11.68 -24.23
N ARG A 661 14.39 -11.18 -24.17
CA ARG A 661 13.51 -11.33 -23.01
C ARG A 661 13.25 -12.80 -22.66
N ALA A 662 13.12 -13.67 -23.65
CA ALA A 662 12.98 -15.12 -23.41
C ALA A 662 14.25 -15.74 -22.81
N GLU A 663 15.43 -15.34 -23.28
CA GLU A 663 16.71 -15.80 -22.70
C GLU A 663 16.89 -15.29 -21.26
N ALA A 664 16.50 -14.02 -20.99
CA ALA A 664 16.49 -13.46 -19.63
C ALA A 664 15.55 -14.25 -18.70
N ALA A 665 14.35 -14.59 -19.16
CA ALA A 665 13.40 -15.40 -18.38
C ALA A 665 13.98 -16.77 -18.02
N VAL A 666 14.61 -17.47 -18.97
CA VAL A 666 15.23 -18.79 -18.74
C VAL A 666 16.35 -18.73 -17.73
N ILE A 667 17.21 -17.71 -17.84
CA ILE A 667 18.36 -17.57 -16.95
C ILE A 667 17.91 -17.19 -15.53
N ILE A 668 16.94 -16.29 -15.38
CA ILE A 668 16.35 -15.92 -14.09
C ILE A 668 15.65 -17.12 -13.47
N TYR A 669 14.87 -17.87 -14.22
CA TYR A 669 14.24 -19.10 -13.73
C TYR A 669 15.26 -20.08 -13.15
N ARG A 670 16.39 -20.31 -13.82
CA ARG A 670 17.48 -21.15 -13.30
C ARG A 670 18.13 -20.57 -12.06
N THR A 671 18.19 -19.25 -11.97
CA THR A 671 18.79 -18.54 -10.83
C THR A 671 17.92 -18.68 -9.57
N ILE A 672 16.61 -18.49 -9.66
CA ILE A 672 15.69 -18.68 -8.52
C ILE A 672 15.63 -20.12 -8.03
N ASN A 673 15.88 -21.09 -8.93
CA ASN A 673 15.93 -22.53 -8.63
C ASN A 673 17.34 -23.04 -8.32
N PHE A 674 18.34 -22.17 -8.17
CA PHE A 674 19.69 -22.55 -7.81
C PHE A 674 19.76 -22.93 -6.32
N LYS A 675 20.10 -24.21 -6.06
CA LYS A 675 20.18 -24.79 -4.71
C LYS A 675 21.62 -24.79 -4.17
#